data_ed2533b960807724560e3b1a3a07bea6
#
_entry.id   ed2533b960807724560e3b1a3a07bea6
#
_cell.length_a   1.000
_cell.length_b   1.000
_cell.length_c   1.000
_cell.angle_alpha   90.00
_cell.angle_beta   90.00
_cell.angle_gamma   90.00
#
_symmetry.space_group_name_H-M   'P 1'
#
loop_
_entity.id
_entity.type
_entity.pdbx_description
1 polymer ?
#
loop_
_entity_poly.entity_id
_entity_poly.type
_entity_poly.pdbx_seq_one_letter_code
_entity_poly.pdbx_strand_id
1 'polypeptide(L)'
;MMKLKVFKLLIFLISFPFFSFTQVNVFGEVFDNTTKIGLESVEIYNEFGDLLAVTNSYGKYQFTSFKPKLNLIFFSYGYEPFKSSIIVNGLESEPIFIEPSIEQLSEVELVAVKKKLFSIKRLKDVQGTAIFAGKKNEVILVDNIMANLATNNARQIYSQIAGLNIYQNDDAGLQLNIGGRGLDPNRTSNFNTRQNNYDISADVLGYPESYYSPPSESLSEIQIIRGAASLQYGTQFGGLVNFITKPPVKEKSLEVVLRNTIGSNDLYTNFTSFSGTSEKFSYYSYLNYKTGDGFRSNSEFESKNFFSYLNYDFSSKTNLEFELTFLEYLAQQAGGLNDSMFDLNPYQSVRSRNWFKVNWLLYNAKLTHRFSDQTLFSFNLFGLNASRDAIGFRTNRVDQVDSFEERDLIKGKFRNFGFESRLIHNYSILEKKSTLLLGGKFYRANNSNQQGPGSDGYGPDFSIESEQYIDYQAQSYYDYPNLNIALFGEQILYLNEKLSITPGFRLEHIATGSKGSYKNINLDAAGNLLLNETIFSDETRKRSFVLFGVGTSYKPNEYLEIYNNISQNYRSVTFADISIVNPAYVINPEITDEKGYNLDLGVRGVFNKTISYDISLFGLIYNDRIGFVQKLFQDGNVKSERGNVGNAFIFGLESLVDFNLVKLLNIDYNYGASFFVNTSIIDSKYKSSDINGITGKKVEFVPRLNLKSGFKFSFKDLSTSVQYTYMSEQYTDASNSINSNLSGVIGLIPSYDVLDISLAYKYQKFKIESGINNVLNNAYFTRRATGYPGPGIIPSPPKNIYLTLELKF
;
A
#
# COMPACT_ATOMS: atom_id res chain seq x y z
N MET A 1 43.40 -20.00 -38.11
CA MET A 1 42.02 -20.32 -37.70
C MET A 1 41.15 -19.11 -37.26
N MET A 2 41.73 -17.99 -36.90
CA MET A 2 40.99 -16.78 -36.46
C MET A 2 40.44 -15.91 -37.63
N LYS A 3 41.08 -15.91 -38.81
CA LYS A 3 40.64 -15.14 -39.99
C LYS A 3 39.34 -15.68 -40.65
N LEU A 4 39.04 -16.96 -40.50
CA LEU A 4 37.84 -17.57 -41.12
C LEU A 4 36.55 -17.34 -40.27
N LYS A 5 36.67 -17.09 -38.96
CA LYS A 5 35.54 -16.78 -38.08
C LYS A 5 35.03 -15.33 -38.23
N VAL A 6 35.95 -14.41 -38.50
CA VAL A 6 35.61 -12.99 -38.72
C VAL A 6 34.89 -12.80 -40.05
N PHE A 7 35.27 -13.58 -41.09
CA PHE A 7 34.66 -13.51 -42.43
C PHE A 7 33.22 -14.08 -42.41
N LYS A 8 32.95 -15.10 -41.60
CA LYS A 8 31.58 -15.65 -41.40
C LYS A 8 30.69 -14.70 -40.60
N LEU A 9 31.25 -13.95 -39.66
CA LEU A 9 30.53 -12.94 -38.90
C LEU A 9 30.16 -11.72 -39.76
N LEU A 10 31.05 -11.35 -40.69
CA LEU A 10 30.81 -10.25 -41.63
C LEU A 10 29.74 -10.60 -42.68
N ILE A 11 29.68 -11.85 -43.15
CA ILE A 11 28.63 -12.32 -44.08
C ILE A 11 27.28 -12.43 -43.38
N PHE A 12 27.23 -12.77 -42.08
CA PHE A 12 25.98 -12.79 -41.32
C PHE A 12 25.43 -11.40 -41.06
N LEU A 13 26.26 -10.37 -40.97
CA LEU A 13 25.89 -8.96 -40.83
C LEU A 13 25.39 -8.30 -42.13
N ILE A 14 25.77 -8.85 -43.30
CA ILE A 14 25.37 -8.30 -44.61
C ILE A 14 24.05 -8.92 -45.14
N SER A 15 23.58 -10.03 -44.51
CA SER A 15 22.37 -10.75 -44.94
C SER A 15 21.12 -10.33 -44.18
N PHE A 16 21.14 -9.26 -43.38
CA PHE A 16 19.89 -8.69 -42.85
C PHE A 16 19.17 -7.91 -43.98
N PRO A 17 17.97 -8.30 -44.39
CA PRO A 17 17.22 -7.51 -45.35
C PRO A 17 16.84 -6.17 -44.65
N PHE A 18 17.34 -5.08 -45.20
CA PHE A 18 16.85 -3.76 -44.90
C PHE A 18 15.40 -3.68 -45.39
N PHE A 19 14.45 -3.91 -44.50
CA PHE A 19 13.07 -3.52 -44.77
C PHE A 19 13.01 -2.00 -44.78
N SER A 20 13.02 -1.40 -45.94
CA SER A 20 12.72 0.00 -46.13
C SER A 20 11.22 0.19 -45.90
N PHE A 21 10.84 0.65 -44.71
CA PHE A 21 9.47 1.07 -44.47
C PHE A 21 9.28 2.47 -45.08
N THR A 22 8.40 2.57 -46.04
CA THR A 22 8.01 3.87 -46.61
C THR A 22 7.16 4.61 -45.59
N GLN A 23 7.58 5.81 -45.25
CA GLN A 23 6.81 6.72 -44.40
C GLN A 23 5.70 7.35 -45.22
N VAL A 24 4.46 7.22 -44.78
CA VAL A 24 3.27 7.73 -45.47
C VAL A 24 2.67 8.87 -44.65
N ASN A 25 2.33 9.98 -45.32
CA ASN A 25 1.62 11.08 -44.69
C ASN A 25 0.15 10.73 -44.49
N VAL A 26 -0.40 11.10 -43.35
CA VAL A 26 -1.81 10.99 -42.99
C VAL A 26 -2.40 12.37 -42.88
N PHE A 27 -3.49 12.61 -43.57
CA PHE A 27 -4.22 13.87 -43.57
C PHE A 27 -5.67 13.61 -43.18
N GLY A 28 -6.34 14.56 -42.56
CA GLY A 28 -7.78 14.52 -42.31
C GLY A 28 -8.31 15.78 -41.65
N GLU A 29 -9.63 15.78 -41.46
CA GLU A 29 -10.38 16.91 -40.91
C GLU A 29 -11.28 16.43 -39.77
N VAL A 30 -11.47 17.27 -38.75
CA VAL A 30 -12.35 17.04 -37.61
C VAL A 30 -13.38 18.17 -37.50
N PHE A 31 -14.65 17.79 -37.39
CA PHE A 31 -15.78 18.72 -37.35
C PHE A 31 -16.62 18.48 -36.10
N ASP A 32 -17.24 19.52 -35.61
CA ASP A 32 -18.35 19.45 -34.64
C ASP A 32 -19.57 18.81 -35.34
N ASN A 33 -20.10 17.75 -34.72
CA ASN A 33 -21.22 17.02 -35.34
C ASN A 33 -22.53 17.82 -35.34
N THR A 34 -22.71 18.81 -34.45
CA THR A 34 -23.89 19.67 -34.37
C THR A 34 -23.81 20.84 -35.32
N THR A 35 -22.72 21.60 -35.29
CA THR A 35 -22.53 22.84 -36.06
C THR A 35 -21.93 22.64 -37.45
N LYS A 36 -21.28 21.46 -37.70
CA LYS A 36 -20.54 21.12 -38.92
C LYS A 36 -19.37 22.06 -39.20
N ILE A 37 -18.87 22.78 -38.21
CA ILE A 37 -17.71 23.65 -38.30
C ILE A 37 -16.45 22.87 -37.91
N GLY A 38 -15.34 23.14 -38.62
CA GLY A 38 -14.03 22.52 -38.32
C GLY A 38 -13.58 22.89 -36.91
N LEU A 39 -13.11 21.88 -36.15
CA LEU A 39 -12.72 22.06 -34.75
C LEU A 39 -11.22 22.28 -34.59
N GLU A 40 -10.85 23.44 -34.05
CA GLU A 40 -9.49 23.78 -33.67
C GLU A 40 -9.07 23.04 -32.38
N SER A 41 -7.77 22.77 -32.27
CA SER A 41 -7.17 22.19 -31.05
C SER A 41 -7.67 20.80 -30.67
N VAL A 42 -8.20 20.00 -31.60
CA VAL A 42 -8.48 18.59 -31.38
C VAL A 42 -7.15 17.81 -31.35
N GLU A 43 -6.86 17.19 -30.24
CA GLU A 43 -5.68 16.37 -30.06
C GLU A 43 -5.94 14.96 -30.64
N ILE A 44 -5.04 14.43 -31.47
CA ILE A 44 -5.15 13.14 -32.14
C ILE A 44 -4.10 12.21 -31.56
N TYR A 45 -4.53 11.13 -30.94
CA TYR A 45 -3.67 10.15 -30.30
C TYR A 45 -3.75 8.79 -31.01
N ASN A 46 -2.68 8.02 -30.90
CA ASN A 46 -2.73 6.60 -31.26
C ASN A 46 -3.36 5.77 -30.12
N GLU A 47 -3.57 4.48 -30.35
CA GLU A 47 -4.08 3.53 -29.34
C GLU A 47 -3.23 3.38 -28.09
N PHE A 48 -1.97 3.86 -28.12
CA PHE A 48 -1.03 3.83 -27.00
C PHE A 48 -1.00 5.16 -26.22
N GLY A 49 -1.76 6.17 -26.68
CA GLY A 49 -1.85 7.47 -26.04
C GLY A 49 -0.75 8.45 -26.45
N ASP A 50 -0.02 8.19 -27.55
CA ASP A 50 0.94 9.14 -28.10
C ASP A 50 0.21 10.18 -28.94
N LEU A 51 0.51 11.47 -28.72
CA LEU A 51 -0.02 12.57 -29.51
C LEU A 51 0.65 12.58 -30.88
N LEU A 52 -0.15 12.38 -31.92
CA LEU A 52 0.30 12.36 -33.32
C LEU A 52 0.17 13.72 -34.00
N ALA A 53 -0.92 14.45 -33.74
CA ALA A 53 -1.19 15.74 -34.31
C ALA A 53 -2.21 16.52 -33.47
N VAL A 54 -2.33 17.81 -33.76
CA VAL A 54 -3.39 18.69 -33.24
C VAL A 54 -4.01 19.44 -34.43
N THR A 55 -5.34 19.57 -34.49
CA THR A 55 -6.02 20.25 -35.56
C THR A 55 -5.76 21.77 -35.52
N ASN A 56 -5.65 22.40 -36.70
CA ASN A 56 -5.60 23.83 -36.86
C ASN A 56 -7.00 24.48 -36.78
N SER A 57 -7.08 25.81 -36.99
CA SER A 57 -8.33 26.58 -36.95
C SER A 57 -9.40 26.15 -37.97
N TYR A 58 -9.05 25.34 -38.95
CA TYR A 58 -9.99 24.76 -39.92
C TYR A 58 -10.33 23.31 -39.63
N GLY A 59 -9.89 22.78 -38.50
CA GLY A 59 -10.10 21.38 -38.12
C GLY A 59 -9.18 20.39 -38.81
N LYS A 60 -8.14 20.86 -39.56
CA LYS A 60 -7.24 20.01 -40.34
C LYS A 60 -6.06 19.50 -39.51
N TYR A 61 -5.68 18.22 -39.69
CA TYR A 61 -4.50 17.59 -39.09
C TYR A 61 -3.62 16.88 -40.10
N GLN A 62 -2.33 16.76 -39.77
CA GLN A 62 -1.36 16.01 -40.56
C GLN A 62 -0.29 15.42 -39.64
N PHE A 63 0.06 14.15 -39.91
CA PHE A 63 1.22 13.47 -39.31
C PHE A 63 1.73 12.38 -40.23
N THR A 64 2.84 11.68 -39.85
CA THR A 64 3.43 10.61 -40.65
C THR A 64 3.37 9.29 -39.90
N SER A 65 3.16 8.18 -40.65
CA SER A 65 3.12 6.83 -40.09
C SER A 65 3.84 5.81 -40.96
N PHE A 66 4.41 4.80 -40.31
CA PHE A 66 4.96 3.59 -40.95
C PHE A 66 3.97 2.42 -40.94
N LYS A 67 2.84 2.54 -40.22
CA LYS A 67 1.84 1.48 -40.07
C LYS A 67 0.75 1.63 -41.15
N PRO A 68 0.36 0.55 -41.80
CA PRO A 68 -0.67 0.62 -42.85
C PRO A 68 -2.09 0.82 -42.30
N LYS A 69 -2.29 0.61 -41.02
CA LYS A 69 -3.56 0.83 -40.30
C LYS A 69 -3.28 1.40 -38.94
N LEU A 70 -4.04 2.43 -38.55
CA LEU A 70 -3.95 3.11 -37.28
C LEU A 70 -5.29 3.18 -36.59
N ASN A 71 -5.32 2.89 -35.28
CA ASN A 71 -6.44 3.22 -34.43
C ASN A 71 -6.14 4.57 -33.79
N LEU A 72 -6.98 5.56 -34.05
CA LEU A 72 -6.82 6.93 -33.59
C LEU A 72 -7.90 7.28 -32.59
N ILE A 73 -7.55 8.17 -31.66
CA ILE A 73 -8.45 8.74 -30.68
C ILE A 73 -8.40 10.26 -30.87
N PHE A 74 -9.55 10.85 -31.16
CA PHE A 74 -9.75 12.27 -31.34
C PHE A 74 -10.31 12.86 -30.04
N PHE A 75 -9.64 13.85 -29.49
CA PHE A 75 -9.99 14.48 -28.23
C PHE A 75 -10.03 15.98 -28.34
N SER A 76 -11.10 16.60 -27.83
CA SER A 76 -11.22 18.04 -27.63
C SER A 76 -12.01 18.32 -26.36
N TYR A 77 -11.66 19.39 -25.64
CA TYR A 77 -12.39 19.77 -24.44
C TYR A 77 -13.84 20.16 -24.78
N GLY A 78 -14.80 19.58 -24.04
CA GLY A 78 -16.23 19.80 -24.29
C GLY A 78 -16.85 18.87 -25.34
N TYR A 79 -16.11 17.87 -25.82
CA TYR A 79 -16.57 16.88 -26.79
C TYR A 79 -16.35 15.46 -26.26
N GLU A 80 -17.17 14.51 -26.71
CA GLU A 80 -16.95 13.10 -26.43
C GLU A 80 -15.72 12.58 -27.21
N PRO A 81 -14.78 11.82 -26.57
CA PRO A 81 -13.64 11.23 -27.27
C PRO A 81 -14.11 10.25 -28.36
N PHE A 82 -13.70 10.47 -29.58
CA PHE A 82 -14.08 9.66 -30.73
C PHE A 82 -12.93 8.73 -31.14
N LYS A 83 -13.22 7.43 -31.29
CA LYS A 83 -12.25 6.45 -31.76
C LYS A 83 -12.54 6.05 -33.20
N SER A 84 -11.53 6.06 -34.06
CA SER A 84 -11.62 5.63 -35.45
C SER A 84 -10.42 4.82 -35.90
N SER A 85 -10.64 3.83 -36.78
CA SER A 85 -9.57 3.09 -37.44
C SER A 85 -9.40 3.61 -38.84
N ILE A 86 -8.24 4.16 -39.17
CA ILE A 86 -7.91 4.66 -40.51
C ILE A 86 -6.91 3.74 -41.23
N ILE A 87 -7.05 3.63 -42.53
CA ILE A 87 -6.08 2.95 -43.42
C ILE A 87 -5.14 4.01 -43.95
N VAL A 88 -3.85 3.81 -43.74
CA VAL A 88 -2.78 4.75 -44.15
C VAL A 88 -2.39 4.42 -45.59
N ASN A 89 -2.95 5.14 -46.53
CA ASN A 89 -2.71 4.96 -47.95
C ASN A 89 -2.23 6.25 -48.68
N GLY A 90 -1.93 7.29 -47.91
CA GLY A 90 -1.50 8.59 -48.47
C GLY A 90 -2.63 9.45 -49.02
N LEU A 91 -3.89 9.00 -48.93
CA LEU A 91 -5.09 9.75 -49.26
C LEU A 91 -5.62 10.45 -47.99
N GLU A 92 -6.41 11.49 -48.19
CA GLU A 92 -7.12 12.19 -47.11
C GLU A 92 -8.11 11.19 -46.45
N SER A 93 -8.12 11.11 -45.14
CA SER A 93 -9.07 10.26 -44.40
C SER A 93 -10.48 10.86 -44.49
N GLU A 94 -11.49 10.02 -44.31
CA GLU A 94 -12.86 10.51 -44.20
C GLU A 94 -12.99 11.52 -43.06
N PRO A 95 -13.79 12.61 -43.24
CA PRO A 95 -14.01 13.59 -42.20
C PRO A 95 -14.54 12.97 -40.93
N ILE A 96 -13.95 13.33 -39.81
CA ILE A 96 -14.33 12.85 -38.46
C ILE A 96 -15.28 13.86 -37.83
N PHE A 97 -16.42 13.40 -37.35
CA PHE A 97 -17.40 14.23 -36.63
C PHE A 97 -17.42 13.79 -35.16
N ILE A 98 -17.18 14.75 -34.25
CA ILE A 98 -17.23 14.50 -32.81
C ILE A 98 -18.41 15.22 -32.16
N GLU A 99 -19.06 14.53 -31.20
CA GLU A 99 -20.25 15.01 -30.52
C GLU A 99 -19.88 15.96 -29.37
N PRO A 100 -20.54 17.14 -29.26
CA PRO A 100 -20.42 17.95 -28.05
C PRO A 100 -20.89 17.17 -26.83
N SER A 101 -20.07 17.11 -25.78
CA SER A 101 -20.43 16.47 -24.54
C SER A 101 -21.30 17.39 -23.69
N ILE A 102 -22.50 16.96 -23.38
CA ILE A 102 -23.43 17.65 -22.45
C ILE A 102 -23.02 17.42 -20.99
N GLU A 103 -22.28 16.35 -20.71
CA GLU A 103 -21.68 16.07 -19.41
C GLU A 103 -20.19 16.46 -19.41
N GLN A 104 -19.72 17.08 -18.33
CA GLN A 104 -18.29 17.24 -18.10
C GLN A 104 -17.70 15.81 -18.08
N LEU A 105 -17.01 15.44 -19.15
CA LEU A 105 -16.33 14.16 -19.31
C LEU A 105 -15.56 13.85 -18.04
N SER A 106 -15.83 12.72 -17.47
CA SER A 106 -15.11 12.29 -16.30
C SER A 106 -13.62 12.17 -16.69
N GLU A 107 -12.76 12.86 -15.97
CA GLU A 107 -11.29 12.86 -16.12
C GLU A 107 -10.68 11.44 -16.20
N VAL A 108 -11.47 10.42 -15.87
CA VAL A 108 -11.14 9.00 -15.95
C VAL A 108 -10.93 8.54 -17.40
N GLU A 109 -11.71 8.99 -18.36
CA GLU A 109 -11.49 8.63 -19.78
C GLU A 109 -10.29 9.35 -20.38
N LEU A 110 -10.05 10.60 -20.00
CA LEU A 110 -8.86 11.36 -20.35
C LEU A 110 -7.57 10.74 -19.83
N VAL A 111 -7.59 10.18 -18.63
CA VAL A 111 -6.44 9.49 -18.02
C VAL A 111 -6.13 8.17 -18.73
N ALA A 112 -7.12 7.49 -19.28
CA ALA A 112 -6.90 6.27 -20.09
C ALA A 112 -6.22 6.58 -21.44
N VAL A 113 -6.46 7.77 -21.99
CA VAL A 113 -5.83 8.23 -23.26
C VAL A 113 -4.42 8.77 -23.04
N LYS A 114 -4.18 9.45 -21.91
CA LYS A 114 -2.84 9.92 -21.53
C LYS A 114 -2.18 8.88 -20.63
N LYS A 115 -1.47 7.91 -21.17
CA LYS A 115 -0.45 7.16 -20.41
C LYS A 115 0.57 8.16 -19.92
N LYS A 116 0.30 8.76 -18.75
CA LYS A 116 1.25 9.65 -18.10
C LYS A 116 2.37 8.81 -17.52
N LEU A 117 3.46 8.66 -18.24
CA LEU A 117 4.76 8.22 -17.67
C LEU A 117 5.25 9.16 -16.58
N PHE A 118 4.55 10.27 -16.40
CA PHE A 118 4.94 11.45 -15.66
C PHE A 118 3.79 11.95 -14.80
N SER A 119 4.07 12.32 -13.59
CA SER A 119 3.22 12.79 -12.50
C SER A 119 2.41 11.71 -11.76
N ILE A 120 2.26 11.91 -10.45
CA ILE A 120 1.34 11.16 -9.61
C ILE A 120 -0.10 11.60 -9.90
N LYS A 121 -0.99 10.63 -10.02
CA LYS A 121 -2.44 10.88 -10.05
C LYS A 121 -2.91 11.38 -8.68
N ARG A 122 -3.88 12.26 -8.69
CA ARG A 122 -4.58 12.76 -7.50
C ARG A 122 -6.02 12.28 -7.52
N LEU A 123 -6.60 12.11 -6.33
CA LEU A 123 -8.04 11.94 -6.20
C LEU A 123 -8.75 13.26 -6.45
N LYS A 124 -9.90 13.20 -7.12
CA LYS A 124 -10.77 14.36 -7.30
C LYS A 124 -11.32 14.85 -5.96
N ASP A 125 -11.77 16.10 -5.90
CA ASP A 125 -12.43 16.65 -4.70
C ASP A 125 -13.58 15.75 -4.22
N VAL A 126 -14.31 15.15 -5.18
CA VAL A 126 -15.34 14.13 -4.95
C VAL A 126 -15.09 12.94 -5.88
N GLN A 127 -15.06 11.74 -5.34
CA GLN A 127 -14.95 10.51 -6.14
C GLN A 127 -15.85 9.42 -5.55
N GLY A 128 -16.83 8.96 -6.34
CA GLY A 128 -17.86 8.07 -5.84
C GLY A 128 -18.60 8.69 -4.64
N THR A 129 -18.65 7.99 -3.52
CA THR A 129 -19.26 8.47 -2.27
C THR A 129 -18.22 8.92 -1.24
N ALA A 130 -17.13 9.56 -1.68
CA ALA A 130 -16.06 10.05 -0.81
C ALA A 130 -15.60 11.47 -1.19
N ILE A 131 -15.16 12.26 -0.20
CA ILE A 131 -14.65 13.62 -0.33
C ILE A 131 -13.15 13.64 -0.04
N PHE A 132 -12.37 14.26 -0.96
CA PHE A 132 -10.91 14.38 -0.86
C PHE A 132 -10.41 15.82 -0.97
N ALA A 133 -11.31 16.80 -1.10
CA ALA A 133 -10.96 18.22 -1.18
C ALA A 133 -10.17 18.66 0.05
N GLY A 134 -9.09 19.43 -0.16
CA GLY A 134 -8.23 19.93 0.91
C GLY A 134 -7.44 18.86 1.67
N LYS A 135 -7.33 17.62 1.16
CA LYS A 135 -6.60 16.53 1.80
C LYS A 135 -5.34 16.18 1.01
N LYS A 136 -4.27 15.79 1.74
CA LYS A 136 -3.12 15.17 1.11
C LYS A 136 -3.50 13.77 0.67
N ASN A 137 -3.51 13.55 -0.65
CA ASN A 137 -3.77 12.25 -1.25
C ASN A 137 -2.78 11.98 -2.39
N GLU A 138 -2.39 10.72 -2.52
CA GLU A 138 -1.41 10.25 -3.48
C GLU A 138 -1.92 8.93 -4.05
N VAL A 139 -1.88 8.77 -5.39
CA VAL A 139 -2.38 7.58 -6.07
C VAL A 139 -1.27 6.99 -6.93
N ILE A 140 -0.92 5.75 -6.65
CA ILE A 140 0.00 4.96 -7.45
C ILE A 140 -0.83 4.25 -8.53
N LEU A 141 -0.56 4.53 -9.80
CA LEU A 141 -1.09 3.77 -10.92
C LEU A 141 -0.16 2.57 -11.16
N VAL A 142 -0.61 1.37 -10.80
CA VAL A 142 0.25 0.18 -10.80
C VAL A 142 0.76 -0.17 -12.20
N ASP A 143 -0.05 0.01 -13.23
CA ASP A 143 0.36 -0.23 -14.62
C ASP A 143 1.44 0.73 -15.14
N ASN A 144 1.68 1.86 -14.44
CA ASN A 144 2.65 2.89 -14.83
C ASN A 144 3.99 2.79 -14.07
N ILE A 145 4.08 1.92 -13.08
CA ILE A 145 5.32 1.71 -12.34
C ILE A 145 6.14 0.56 -12.94
N MET A 146 7.44 0.68 -12.83
CA MET A 146 8.38 -0.39 -13.13
C MET A 146 8.96 -0.89 -11.81
N ALA A 147 8.43 -1.99 -11.34
CA ALA A 147 8.76 -2.61 -10.06
C ALA A 147 8.64 -4.13 -10.15
N ASN A 148 9.27 -4.84 -9.24
CA ASN A 148 9.00 -6.26 -9.06
C ASN A 148 7.61 -6.45 -8.43
N LEU A 149 6.57 -6.54 -9.27
CA LEU A 149 5.19 -6.74 -8.84
C LEU A 149 4.96 -8.14 -8.28
N ALA A 150 5.66 -9.14 -8.79
CA ALA A 150 5.51 -10.54 -8.40
C ALA A 150 5.82 -10.77 -6.91
N THR A 151 6.80 -10.02 -6.36
CA THR A 151 7.15 -10.05 -4.94
C THR A 151 6.55 -8.89 -4.14
N ASN A 152 5.61 -8.13 -4.69
CA ASN A 152 5.04 -6.94 -4.03
C ASN A 152 6.12 -6.01 -3.47
N ASN A 153 7.22 -5.77 -4.21
CA ASN A 153 8.37 -5.01 -3.70
C ASN A 153 7.95 -3.60 -3.28
N ALA A 154 7.66 -3.42 -2.00
CA ALA A 154 7.09 -2.18 -1.47
C ALA A 154 8.03 -0.98 -1.67
N ARG A 155 9.38 -1.16 -1.57
CA ARG A 155 10.34 -0.09 -1.78
C ARG A 155 10.20 0.51 -3.18
N GLN A 156 10.03 -0.33 -4.20
CA GLN A 156 9.87 0.09 -5.58
C GLN A 156 8.46 0.64 -5.86
N ILE A 157 7.42 -0.06 -5.38
CA ILE A 157 6.01 0.30 -5.62
C ILE A 157 5.68 1.66 -5.00
N TYR A 158 6.10 1.89 -3.75
CA TYR A 158 5.82 3.12 -3.01
C TYR A 158 6.95 4.16 -3.11
N SER A 159 7.84 4.05 -4.11
CA SER A 159 9.00 4.94 -4.26
C SER A 159 8.62 6.40 -4.44
N GLN A 160 7.48 6.70 -5.04
CA GLN A 160 6.97 8.06 -5.29
C GLN A 160 6.07 8.59 -4.16
N ILE A 161 5.86 7.85 -3.08
CA ILE A 161 5.11 8.32 -1.92
C ILE A 161 6.07 8.86 -0.87
N ALA A 162 5.94 10.15 -0.57
CA ALA A 162 6.85 10.82 0.34
C ALA A 162 6.65 10.36 1.80
N GLY A 163 7.73 10.27 2.57
CA GLY A 163 7.71 10.03 4.01
C GLY A 163 7.26 8.64 4.46
N LEU A 164 7.14 7.65 3.55
CA LEU A 164 6.87 6.28 3.96
C LEU A 164 8.15 5.57 4.41
N ASN A 165 8.10 5.03 5.63
CA ASN A 165 9.05 4.07 6.16
C ASN A 165 8.53 2.66 5.87
N ILE A 166 9.39 1.76 5.41
CA ILE A 166 9.02 0.44 4.92
C ILE A 166 9.92 -0.61 5.56
N TYR A 167 9.33 -1.64 6.17
CA TYR A 167 10.09 -2.81 6.58
C TYR A 167 10.19 -3.80 5.44
N GLN A 168 11.40 -4.27 5.17
CA GLN A 168 11.73 -5.25 4.14
C GLN A 168 12.33 -6.48 4.82
N ASN A 169 11.50 -7.44 5.13
CA ASN A 169 11.82 -8.59 5.99
C ASN A 169 11.41 -9.94 5.40
N ASP A 170 10.96 -9.97 4.15
CA ASP A 170 10.69 -11.20 3.42
C ASP A 170 10.92 -11.02 1.91
N ASP A 171 11.18 -12.11 1.18
CA ASP A 171 11.45 -12.12 -0.26
C ASP A 171 10.20 -12.11 -1.13
N ALA A 172 9.08 -12.57 -0.57
CA ALA A 172 7.87 -12.83 -1.32
C ALA A 172 6.87 -11.69 -1.30
N GLY A 173 7.07 -10.68 -0.42
CA GLY A 173 6.12 -9.62 -0.16
C GLY A 173 4.78 -10.16 0.34
N LEU A 174 4.82 -11.14 1.25
CA LEU A 174 3.64 -11.78 1.82
C LEU A 174 2.87 -10.82 2.73
N GLN A 175 3.59 -9.91 3.38
CA GLN A 175 3.03 -8.92 4.29
C GLN A 175 3.53 -7.53 3.95
N LEU A 176 2.60 -6.58 3.78
CA LEU A 176 2.94 -5.18 3.63
C LEU A 176 3.24 -4.56 5.00
N ASN A 177 4.37 -3.88 5.10
CA ASN A 177 4.83 -3.21 6.30
C ASN A 177 5.19 -1.77 5.98
N ILE A 178 4.23 -0.86 6.03
CA ILE A 178 4.43 0.58 5.80
C ILE A 178 3.97 1.41 6.99
N GLY A 179 4.79 2.39 7.34
CA GLY A 179 4.52 3.43 8.31
C GLY A 179 4.96 4.78 7.76
N GLY A 180 4.96 5.79 8.56
CA GLY A 180 5.46 7.11 8.19
C GLY A 180 5.18 8.12 9.27
N ARG A 181 5.91 9.22 9.26
CA ARG A 181 5.76 10.30 10.23
C ARG A 181 5.90 9.80 11.69
N GLY A 182 6.82 8.87 11.95
CA GLY A 182 7.04 8.29 13.27
C GLY A 182 6.07 7.19 13.70
N LEU A 183 5.28 6.68 12.77
CA LEU A 183 4.41 5.54 13.01
C LEU A 183 5.15 4.25 12.61
N ASP A 184 5.12 3.25 13.50
CA ASP A 184 5.75 1.95 13.28
C ASP A 184 5.17 1.27 12.03
N PRO A 185 5.99 0.85 11.06
CA PRO A 185 5.55 0.15 9.86
C PRO A 185 4.95 -1.24 10.11
N ASN A 186 5.09 -1.83 11.29
CA ASN A 186 4.72 -3.20 11.55
C ASN A 186 3.29 -3.52 11.05
N ARG A 187 3.21 -4.39 10.03
CA ARG A 187 1.97 -4.87 9.38
C ARG A 187 0.95 -3.77 9.06
N THR A 188 1.46 -2.58 8.75
CA THR A 188 0.65 -1.39 8.38
C THR A 188 -0.41 -1.01 9.43
N SER A 189 -0.21 -1.40 10.69
CA SER A 189 -1.20 -1.30 11.77
C SER A 189 -1.61 0.13 12.14
N ASN A 190 -0.85 1.13 11.72
CA ASN A 190 -1.14 2.54 11.95
C ASN A 190 -1.96 3.20 10.83
N PHE A 191 -2.25 2.47 9.75
CA PHE A 191 -3.16 2.88 8.69
C PHE A 191 -4.47 2.10 8.78
N ASN A 192 -5.56 2.73 8.34
CA ASN A 192 -6.75 1.99 7.98
C ASN A 192 -6.47 1.33 6.62
N THR A 193 -6.43 0.00 6.56
CA THR A 193 -6.16 -0.76 5.34
C THR A 193 -7.45 -1.26 4.72
N ARG A 194 -7.66 -0.92 3.43
CA ARG A 194 -8.87 -1.27 2.69
C ARG A 194 -8.56 -1.87 1.32
N GLN A 195 -9.47 -2.70 0.84
CA GLN A 195 -9.55 -3.13 -0.55
C GLN A 195 -10.90 -2.66 -1.11
N ASN A 196 -10.92 -2.00 -2.26
CA ASN A 196 -12.14 -1.47 -2.88
C ASN A 196 -13.06 -0.74 -1.88
N ASN A 197 -12.46 -0.01 -0.93
CA ASN A 197 -13.11 0.77 0.14
C ASN A 197 -13.72 0.00 1.31
N TYR A 198 -13.49 -1.31 1.48
CA TYR A 198 -13.87 -2.04 2.69
C TYR A 198 -12.64 -2.49 3.51
N ASP A 199 -12.82 -2.60 4.82
CA ASP A 199 -11.74 -2.94 5.76
C ASP A 199 -11.22 -4.37 5.52
N ILE A 200 -9.87 -4.56 5.55
CA ILE A 200 -9.20 -5.85 5.34
C ILE A 200 -8.26 -6.24 6.49
N SER A 201 -8.12 -5.41 7.53
CA SER A 201 -7.34 -5.74 8.71
C SER A 201 -8.03 -6.79 9.58
N ALA A 202 -7.27 -7.45 10.44
CA ALA A 202 -7.78 -8.49 11.34
C ALA A 202 -8.90 -7.95 12.26
N ASP A 203 -8.68 -6.81 12.87
CA ASP A 203 -9.67 -6.05 13.63
C ASP A 203 -9.28 -4.58 13.67
N VAL A 204 -10.09 -3.71 13.10
CA VAL A 204 -9.80 -2.27 12.97
C VAL A 204 -9.59 -1.54 14.30
N LEU A 205 -10.05 -2.09 15.41
CA LEU A 205 -9.95 -1.49 16.74
C LEU A 205 -8.92 -2.15 17.65
N GLY A 206 -8.99 -3.47 17.74
CA GLY A 206 -8.23 -4.22 18.73
C GLY A 206 -6.98 -4.88 18.14
N TYR A 207 -6.93 -5.09 16.83
CA TYR A 207 -5.80 -5.69 16.15
C TYR A 207 -5.70 -5.19 14.69
N PRO A 208 -5.32 -3.93 14.49
CA PRO A 208 -5.38 -3.28 13.18
C PRO A 208 -4.32 -3.77 12.17
N GLU A 209 -3.63 -4.84 12.48
CA GLU A 209 -2.65 -5.48 11.59
C GLU A 209 -3.35 -6.17 10.42
N SER A 210 -2.80 -6.05 9.21
CA SER A 210 -3.20 -6.84 8.06
C SER A 210 -2.12 -7.87 7.72
N TYR A 211 -2.51 -9.15 7.71
CA TYR A 211 -1.66 -10.24 7.23
C TYR A 211 -1.91 -10.55 5.75
N TYR A 212 -2.85 -9.86 5.16
CA TYR A 212 -3.17 -9.92 3.76
C TYR A 212 -2.87 -8.57 3.10
N SER A 213 -2.20 -8.61 1.97
CA SER A 213 -2.16 -7.54 0.99
C SER A 213 -2.42 -8.11 -0.40
N PRO A 214 -3.24 -7.46 -1.24
CA PRO A 214 -3.51 -7.95 -2.58
C PRO A 214 -2.22 -8.05 -3.39
N PRO A 215 -2.07 -9.04 -4.28
CA PRO A 215 -0.98 -9.06 -5.25
C PRO A 215 -0.97 -7.76 -6.06
N SER A 216 0.16 -7.10 -6.15
CA SER A 216 0.27 -5.83 -6.89
C SER A 216 -0.09 -5.99 -8.38
N GLU A 217 0.07 -7.18 -8.92
CA GLU A 217 -0.32 -7.57 -10.28
C GLU A 217 -1.84 -7.45 -10.53
N SER A 218 -2.64 -7.57 -9.47
CA SER A 218 -4.11 -7.49 -9.52
C SER A 218 -4.65 -6.06 -9.39
N LEU A 219 -3.80 -5.09 -9.05
CA LEU A 219 -4.21 -3.74 -8.72
C LEU A 219 -4.15 -2.81 -9.93
N SER A 220 -5.13 -1.91 -10.04
CA SER A 220 -5.07 -0.74 -10.91
C SER A 220 -4.46 0.45 -10.18
N GLU A 221 -4.84 0.65 -8.91
CA GLU A 221 -4.42 1.79 -8.11
C GLU A 221 -4.13 1.40 -6.65
N ILE A 222 -3.20 2.13 -6.04
CA ILE A 222 -3.04 2.16 -4.58
C ILE A 222 -3.22 3.62 -4.15
N GLN A 223 -4.23 3.87 -3.33
CA GLN A 223 -4.59 5.20 -2.87
C GLN A 223 -4.11 5.39 -1.43
N ILE A 224 -3.36 6.45 -1.19
CA ILE A 224 -2.88 6.81 0.16
C ILE A 224 -3.43 8.18 0.49
N ILE A 225 -4.19 8.26 1.58
CA ILE A 225 -4.81 9.49 2.07
C ILE A 225 -4.34 9.71 3.50
N ARG A 226 -3.72 10.85 3.74
CA ARG A 226 -3.15 11.20 5.04
C ARG A 226 -4.02 12.21 5.79
N GLY A 227 -3.75 12.35 7.08
CA GLY A 227 -4.42 13.35 7.92
C GLY A 227 -5.92 13.11 8.03
N ALA A 228 -6.73 13.96 7.42
CA ALA A 228 -8.20 13.97 7.52
C ALA A 228 -8.92 12.71 7.00
N ALA A 229 -8.22 11.68 6.55
CA ALA A 229 -8.84 10.39 6.27
C ALA A 229 -9.58 9.81 7.48
N SER A 230 -9.13 10.13 8.69
CA SER A 230 -9.75 9.68 9.95
C SER A 230 -11.24 10.02 10.07
N LEU A 231 -11.70 11.11 9.48
CA LEU A 231 -13.11 11.49 9.57
C LEU A 231 -14.02 10.53 8.78
N GLN A 232 -13.63 10.09 7.60
CA GLN A 232 -14.45 9.20 6.77
C GLN A 232 -14.19 7.72 7.00
N TYR A 233 -12.95 7.33 7.30
CA TYR A 233 -12.54 5.93 7.19
C TYR A 233 -12.25 5.26 8.53
N GLY A 234 -11.85 6.00 9.54
CA GLY A 234 -11.53 5.48 10.87
C GLY A 234 -10.48 6.33 11.56
N THR A 235 -10.16 5.98 12.79
CA THR A 235 -9.44 6.85 13.73
C THR A 235 -7.91 6.72 13.65
N GLN A 236 -7.34 5.95 12.71
CA GLN A 236 -5.90 5.69 12.62
C GLN A 236 -5.09 6.94 12.27
N PHE A 237 -3.93 7.12 12.93
CA PHE A 237 -3.03 8.26 12.74
C PHE A 237 -2.36 8.31 11.37
N GLY A 238 -2.09 7.18 10.75
CA GLY A 238 -1.45 7.09 9.43
C GLY A 238 -2.36 7.51 8.29
N GLY A 239 -3.66 7.47 8.49
CA GLY A 239 -4.66 7.71 7.47
C GLY A 239 -5.15 6.41 6.82
N LEU A 240 -5.28 6.41 5.50
CA LEU A 240 -5.84 5.30 4.72
C LEU A 240 -4.84 4.79 3.69
N VAL A 241 -4.76 3.47 3.56
CA VAL A 241 -4.24 2.78 2.36
C VAL A 241 -5.39 1.98 1.76
N ASN A 242 -5.76 2.28 0.52
CA ASN A 242 -6.84 1.62 -0.17
C ASN A 242 -6.34 1.00 -1.48
N PHE A 243 -6.46 -0.31 -1.60
CA PHE A 243 -6.09 -1.09 -2.78
C PHE A 243 -7.28 -1.18 -3.72
N ILE A 244 -7.14 -0.68 -4.93
CA ILE A 244 -8.17 -0.76 -5.96
C ILE A 244 -7.77 -1.85 -6.95
N THR A 245 -8.56 -2.88 -7.04
CA THR A 245 -8.36 -3.97 -8.00
C THR A 245 -8.59 -3.50 -9.43
N LYS A 246 -8.06 -4.24 -10.40
CA LYS A 246 -8.34 -3.97 -11.82
C LYS A 246 -9.82 -4.09 -12.09
N PRO A 247 -10.42 -3.13 -12.81
CA PRO A 247 -11.82 -3.22 -13.19
C PRO A 247 -12.01 -4.31 -14.26
N PRO A 248 -13.22 -4.89 -14.38
CA PRO A 248 -13.57 -5.76 -15.49
C PRO A 248 -13.34 -5.11 -16.84
N VAL A 249 -12.84 -5.89 -17.81
CA VAL A 249 -12.68 -5.44 -19.18
C VAL A 249 -14.07 -5.32 -19.83
N LYS A 250 -14.41 -4.15 -20.35
CA LYS A 250 -15.74 -3.86 -20.91
C LYS A 250 -15.90 -4.34 -22.35
N GLU A 251 -14.82 -4.35 -23.12
CA GLU A 251 -14.84 -4.56 -24.57
C GLU A 251 -14.80 -6.04 -24.98
N LYS A 252 -14.65 -6.95 -24.01
CA LYS A 252 -14.52 -8.40 -24.25
C LYS A 252 -15.35 -9.18 -23.23
N SER A 253 -15.91 -10.29 -23.68
CA SER A 253 -16.55 -11.23 -22.76
C SER A 253 -15.54 -12.03 -21.93
N LEU A 254 -14.31 -12.21 -22.46
CA LEU A 254 -13.22 -12.87 -21.75
C LEU A 254 -11.87 -12.27 -22.17
N GLU A 255 -11.07 -11.89 -21.21
CA GLU A 255 -9.65 -11.62 -21.33
C GLU A 255 -8.89 -12.44 -20.29
N VAL A 256 -7.82 -13.09 -20.69
CA VAL A 256 -6.95 -13.89 -19.81
C VAL A 256 -5.56 -13.29 -19.80
N VAL A 257 -5.01 -13.09 -18.59
CA VAL A 257 -3.63 -12.67 -18.40
C VAL A 257 -2.91 -13.74 -17.59
N LEU A 258 -1.80 -14.23 -18.13
CA LEU A 258 -0.91 -15.21 -17.48
C LEU A 258 0.43 -14.54 -17.21
N ARG A 259 0.87 -14.51 -15.97
CA ARG A 259 2.21 -14.02 -15.58
C ARG A 259 2.92 -15.09 -14.79
N ASN A 260 4.14 -15.44 -15.23
CA ASN A 260 5.01 -16.37 -14.53
C ASN A 260 6.32 -15.66 -14.25
N THR A 261 6.79 -15.74 -13.02
CA THR A 261 8.06 -15.16 -12.59
C THR A 261 8.93 -16.24 -11.97
N ILE A 262 10.18 -16.23 -12.36
CA ILE A 262 11.25 -16.98 -11.70
C ILE A 262 12.29 -16.01 -11.15
N GLY A 263 12.96 -16.37 -10.09
CA GLY A 263 13.96 -15.50 -9.49
C GLY A 263 14.97 -16.20 -8.61
N SER A 264 15.83 -15.43 -7.96
CA SER A 264 16.80 -15.94 -7.00
C SER A 264 16.08 -16.66 -5.85
N ASN A 265 16.80 -17.59 -5.18
CA ASN A 265 16.32 -18.38 -4.04
C ASN A 265 15.09 -19.26 -4.40
N ASP A 266 15.12 -19.86 -5.56
CA ASP A 266 14.09 -20.72 -6.13
C ASP A 266 12.70 -20.09 -6.14
N LEU A 267 12.66 -18.75 -6.23
CA LEU A 267 11.41 -18.03 -6.36
C LEU A 267 10.66 -18.43 -7.62
N TYR A 268 9.44 -18.89 -7.44
CA TYR A 268 8.47 -19.09 -8.51
C TYR A 268 7.14 -18.41 -8.15
N THR A 269 6.58 -17.61 -9.06
CA THR A 269 5.24 -17.06 -8.91
C THR A 269 4.42 -17.25 -10.18
N ASN A 270 3.14 -17.58 -10.01
CA ASN A 270 2.16 -17.59 -11.08
C ASN A 270 1.02 -16.64 -10.70
N PHE A 271 0.67 -15.73 -11.59
CA PHE A 271 -0.52 -14.91 -11.50
C PHE A 271 -1.36 -15.12 -12.77
N THR A 272 -2.59 -15.58 -12.59
CA THR A 272 -3.53 -15.82 -13.68
C THR A 272 -4.81 -15.05 -13.39
N SER A 273 -5.23 -14.18 -14.31
CA SER A 273 -6.47 -13.43 -14.16
C SER A 273 -7.41 -13.63 -15.34
N PHE A 274 -8.71 -13.56 -15.02
CA PHE A 274 -9.83 -13.66 -15.94
C PHE A 274 -10.69 -12.41 -15.76
N SER A 275 -11.03 -11.76 -16.85
CA SER A 275 -11.80 -10.53 -16.84
C SER A 275 -12.72 -10.45 -18.03
N GLY A 276 -13.91 -9.88 -17.86
CA GLY A 276 -14.82 -9.69 -18.96
C GLY A 276 -16.15 -9.07 -18.59
N THR A 277 -16.89 -8.68 -19.61
CA THR A 277 -18.23 -8.11 -19.48
C THR A 277 -19.14 -8.76 -20.53
N SER A 278 -20.33 -9.18 -20.08
CA SER A 278 -21.39 -9.69 -20.93
C SER A 278 -22.70 -9.01 -20.52
N GLU A 279 -23.21 -8.12 -21.35
CA GLU A 279 -24.40 -7.31 -21.10
C GLU A 279 -24.33 -6.58 -19.74
N LYS A 280 -25.15 -7.00 -18.77
CA LYS A 280 -25.25 -6.42 -17.43
C LYS A 280 -24.30 -7.02 -16.40
N PHE A 281 -23.61 -8.09 -16.78
CA PHE A 281 -22.72 -8.82 -15.88
C PHE A 281 -21.27 -8.56 -16.23
N SER A 282 -20.47 -8.21 -15.24
CA SER A 282 -19.02 -8.05 -15.41
C SER A 282 -18.26 -8.70 -14.25
N TYR A 283 -17.05 -9.18 -14.56
CA TYR A 283 -16.25 -9.91 -13.59
C TYR A 283 -14.76 -9.68 -13.76
N TYR A 284 -14.06 -9.79 -12.64
CA TYR A 284 -12.61 -9.87 -12.57
C TYR A 284 -12.22 -10.87 -11.48
N SER A 285 -11.47 -11.90 -11.84
CA SER A 285 -11.02 -12.93 -10.90
C SER A 285 -9.55 -13.24 -11.13
N TYR A 286 -8.83 -13.64 -10.10
CA TYR A 286 -7.45 -14.11 -10.23
C TYR A 286 -7.11 -15.24 -9.27
N LEU A 287 -6.09 -16.00 -9.68
CA LEU A 287 -5.33 -16.94 -8.88
C LEU A 287 -3.88 -16.45 -8.81
N ASN A 288 -3.30 -16.44 -7.63
CA ASN A 288 -1.90 -16.14 -7.45
C ASN A 288 -1.24 -17.19 -6.56
N TYR A 289 -0.21 -17.81 -7.07
CA TYR A 289 0.61 -18.80 -6.37
C TYR A 289 2.04 -18.30 -6.26
N LYS A 290 2.65 -18.43 -5.09
CA LYS A 290 4.04 -18.06 -4.84
C LYS A 290 4.71 -19.14 -4.00
N THR A 291 5.96 -19.47 -4.34
CA THR A 291 6.82 -20.34 -3.55
C THR A 291 8.28 -19.95 -3.71
N GLY A 292 9.11 -20.28 -2.75
CA GLY A 292 10.55 -20.06 -2.79
C GLY A 292 11.22 -20.46 -1.49
N ASP A 293 12.54 -20.59 -1.51
CA ASP A 293 13.33 -20.98 -0.35
C ASP A 293 13.67 -19.80 0.57
N GLY A 294 13.51 -18.55 0.04
CA GLY A 294 13.97 -17.35 0.71
C GLY A 294 15.49 -17.21 0.73
N PHE A 295 16.01 -16.05 1.14
CA PHE A 295 17.43 -15.75 1.10
C PHE A 295 18.23 -16.25 2.33
N ARG A 296 17.57 -16.82 3.30
CA ARG A 296 18.19 -17.44 4.50
C ARG A 296 17.79 -18.89 4.59
N SER A 297 18.62 -19.73 5.20
CA SER A 297 18.18 -21.07 5.58
C SER A 297 16.97 -20.98 6.49
N ASN A 298 16.04 -21.93 6.41
CA ASN A 298 14.80 -21.96 7.17
C ASN A 298 13.91 -20.71 6.93
N SER A 299 13.75 -20.31 5.67
CA SER A 299 12.86 -19.21 5.24
C SER A 299 12.01 -19.58 4.04
N GLU A 300 11.81 -20.85 3.78
CA GLU A 300 10.93 -21.36 2.73
C GLU A 300 9.48 -20.93 2.95
N PHE A 301 8.77 -20.71 1.84
CA PHE A 301 7.37 -20.27 1.89
C PHE A 301 6.55 -20.81 0.73
N GLU A 302 5.26 -20.94 0.99
CA GLU A 302 4.22 -21.18 0.00
C GLU A 302 3.01 -20.27 0.26
N SER A 303 2.44 -19.67 -0.79
CA SER A 303 1.26 -18.80 -0.70
C SER A 303 0.30 -19.04 -1.84
N LYS A 304 -0.99 -19.12 -1.53
CA LYS A 304 -2.11 -19.28 -2.46
C LYS A 304 -3.12 -18.18 -2.22
N ASN A 305 -3.42 -17.40 -3.24
CA ASN A 305 -4.38 -16.31 -3.14
C ASN A 305 -5.37 -16.39 -4.31
N PHE A 306 -6.65 -16.35 -3.97
CA PHE A 306 -7.78 -16.30 -4.90
C PHE A 306 -8.59 -15.06 -4.62
N PHE A 307 -9.04 -14.40 -5.69
CA PHE A 307 -9.96 -13.28 -5.64
C PHE A 307 -11.01 -13.40 -6.73
N SER A 308 -12.23 -13.00 -6.44
CA SER A 308 -13.30 -12.86 -7.42
C SER A 308 -14.11 -11.60 -7.11
N TYR A 309 -14.30 -10.79 -8.13
CA TYR A 309 -15.19 -9.63 -8.19
C TYR A 309 -16.25 -9.90 -9.25
N LEU A 310 -17.50 -9.76 -8.87
CA LEU A 310 -18.67 -9.91 -9.72
C LEU A 310 -19.51 -8.65 -9.61
N ASN A 311 -19.95 -8.09 -10.73
CA ASN A 311 -20.85 -6.95 -10.76
C ASN A 311 -22.07 -7.25 -11.65
N TYR A 312 -23.23 -6.83 -11.18
CA TYR A 312 -24.46 -6.90 -11.95
C TYR A 312 -25.18 -5.53 -11.96
N ASP A 313 -25.34 -4.98 -13.16
CA ASP A 313 -26.02 -3.71 -13.39
C ASP A 313 -27.52 -3.97 -13.58
N PHE A 314 -28.31 -3.81 -12.51
CA PHE A 314 -29.78 -3.90 -12.58
C PHE A 314 -30.36 -2.86 -13.53
N SER A 315 -29.80 -1.65 -13.46
CA SER A 315 -30.14 -0.53 -14.34
C SER A 315 -28.95 0.46 -14.42
N SER A 316 -29.05 1.49 -15.23
CA SER A 316 -28.07 2.59 -15.26
C SER A 316 -27.91 3.35 -13.91
N LYS A 317 -28.85 3.15 -12.97
CA LYS A 317 -28.85 3.79 -11.66
C LYS A 317 -28.47 2.86 -10.50
N THR A 318 -28.52 1.54 -10.71
CA THR A 318 -28.38 0.57 -9.61
C THR A 318 -27.48 -0.56 -10.03
N ASN A 319 -26.39 -0.75 -9.30
CA ASN A 319 -25.50 -1.90 -9.44
C ASN A 319 -25.24 -2.60 -8.10
N LEU A 320 -24.96 -3.88 -8.17
CA LEU A 320 -24.57 -4.72 -7.04
C LEU A 320 -23.24 -5.39 -7.36
N GLU A 321 -22.29 -5.16 -6.49
CA GLU A 321 -20.94 -5.73 -6.55
C GLU A 321 -20.80 -6.78 -5.45
N PHE A 322 -20.13 -7.89 -5.76
CA PHE A 322 -19.78 -8.92 -4.78
C PHE A 322 -18.30 -9.27 -4.91
N GLU A 323 -17.60 -9.36 -3.78
CA GLU A 323 -16.19 -9.72 -3.72
C GLU A 323 -15.95 -10.86 -2.74
N LEU A 324 -15.04 -11.77 -3.13
CA LEU A 324 -14.53 -12.82 -2.29
C LEU A 324 -13.01 -12.89 -2.43
N THR A 325 -12.30 -12.88 -1.32
CA THR A 325 -10.84 -13.07 -1.29
C THR A 325 -10.50 -14.22 -0.37
N PHE A 326 -9.66 -15.12 -0.84
CA PHE A 326 -9.09 -16.19 -0.02
C PHE A 326 -7.57 -16.16 -0.13
N LEU A 327 -6.88 -16.16 1.02
CA LEU A 327 -5.43 -16.32 1.11
C LEU A 327 -5.10 -17.42 2.10
N GLU A 328 -4.18 -18.26 1.71
CA GLU A 328 -3.44 -19.16 2.60
C GLU A 328 -1.96 -18.97 2.35
N TYR A 329 -1.16 -18.80 3.40
CA TYR A 329 0.27 -18.95 3.29
C TYR A 329 0.88 -19.64 4.51
N LEU A 330 1.96 -20.38 4.24
CA LEU A 330 2.81 -21.03 5.20
C LEU A 330 4.25 -20.57 4.95
N ALA A 331 4.96 -20.15 5.99
CA ALA A 331 6.34 -19.73 5.89
C ALA A 331 7.16 -20.21 7.07
N GLN A 332 8.35 -20.73 6.79
CA GLN A 332 9.35 -21.00 7.81
C GLN A 332 10.02 -19.70 8.24
N GLN A 333 10.57 -19.63 9.45
CA GLN A 333 11.10 -18.39 10.00
C GLN A 333 12.50 -18.60 10.55
N ALA A 334 13.47 -18.00 9.89
CA ALA A 334 14.89 -18.12 10.22
C ALA A 334 15.30 -17.55 11.59
N GLY A 335 14.40 -16.77 12.24
CA GLY A 335 14.65 -16.09 13.50
C GLY A 335 15.37 -14.73 13.34
N GLY A 336 15.34 -13.90 14.40
CA GLY A 336 16.06 -12.65 14.47
C GLY A 336 17.54 -12.86 14.83
N LEU A 337 18.35 -11.81 14.65
CA LEU A 337 19.77 -11.79 14.98
C LEU A 337 20.05 -10.67 16.01
N ASN A 338 21.13 -10.75 16.76
CA ASN A 338 21.74 -9.61 17.43
C ASN A 338 22.80 -8.97 16.51
N ASP A 339 23.37 -7.82 16.93
CA ASP A 339 24.31 -7.07 16.08
C ASP A 339 25.56 -7.89 15.73
N SER A 340 26.17 -8.57 16.71
CA SER A 340 27.35 -9.41 16.47
C SER A 340 27.09 -10.56 15.48
N MET A 341 25.89 -11.15 15.54
CA MET A 341 25.48 -12.20 14.60
C MET A 341 25.25 -11.62 13.21
N PHE A 342 24.63 -10.44 13.12
CA PHE A 342 24.41 -9.76 11.83
C PHE A 342 25.74 -9.37 11.18
N ASP A 343 26.68 -8.81 11.94
CA ASP A 343 28.00 -8.41 11.45
C ASP A 343 28.82 -9.63 10.97
N LEU A 344 28.69 -10.76 11.67
CA LEU A 344 29.40 -12.00 11.28
C LEU A 344 28.83 -12.62 10.01
N ASN A 345 27.50 -12.80 9.96
CA ASN A 345 26.80 -13.35 8.80
C ASN A 345 25.33 -12.91 8.84
N PRO A 346 24.92 -11.88 8.07
CA PRO A 346 23.55 -11.39 8.05
C PRO A 346 22.53 -12.41 7.52
N TYR A 347 22.96 -13.46 6.86
CA TYR A 347 22.10 -14.46 6.23
C TYR A 347 21.98 -15.77 7.02
N GLN A 348 22.60 -15.85 8.20
CA GLN A 348 22.48 -17.03 9.05
C GLN A 348 21.05 -17.23 9.59
N SER A 349 20.66 -18.47 9.78
CA SER A 349 19.44 -18.86 10.49
C SER A 349 19.77 -19.31 11.91
N VAL A 350 18.97 -18.89 12.87
CA VAL A 350 19.11 -19.32 14.28
C VAL A 350 17.89 -20.11 14.76
N ARG A 351 16.93 -20.37 13.85
CA ARG A 351 15.71 -21.12 14.15
C ARG A 351 15.41 -22.09 13.00
N SER A 352 15.39 -23.38 13.31
CA SER A 352 15.19 -24.43 12.30
C SER A 352 13.75 -24.96 12.27
N ARG A 353 12.94 -24.68 13.30
CA ARG A 353 11.61 -25.26 13.46
C ARG A 353 10.52 -24.23 13.82
N ASN A 354 10.76 -22.96 13.41
CA ASN A 354 9.79 -21.89 13.56
C ASN A 354 8.95 -21.76 12.29
N TRP A 355 7.63 -21.77 12.45
CA TRP A 355 6.68 -21.70 11.37
C TRP A 355 5.61 -20.64 11.61
N PHE A 356 5.08 -20.10 10.52
CA PHE A 356 4.03 -19.11 10.53
C PHE A 356 2.98 -19.44 9.46
N LYS A 357 1.72 -19.53 9.85
CA LYS A 357 0.61 -19.84 8.97
C LYS A 357 -0.47 -18.76 9.04
N VAL A 358 -1.02 -18.40 7.90
CA VAL A 358 -2.16 -17.49 7.80
C VAL A 358 -3.22 -18.08 6.88
N ASN A 359 -4.47 -18.04 7.34
CA ASN A 359 -5.65 -18.25 6.51
C ASN A 359 -6.52 -17.01 6.59
N TRP A 360 -6.98 -16.50 5.45
CA TRP A 360 -7.65 -15.21 5.35
C TRP A 360 -8.79 -15.28 4.35
N LEU A 361 -10.03 -15.19 4.83
CA LEU A 361 -11.24 -15.15 4.00
C LEU A 361 -11.93 -13.80 4.21
N LEU A 362 -11.98 -12.98 3.15
CA LEU A 362 -12.71 -11.73 3.10
C LEU A 362 -13.92 -11.88 2.19
N TYR A 363 -15.00 -11.22 2.54
CA TYR A 363 -16.18 -11.10 1.70
C TYR A 363 -16.75 -9.69 1.78
N ASN A 364 -17.30 -9.23 0.65
CA ASN A 364 -17.89 -7.90 0.53
C ASN A 364 -19.07 -7.95 -0.45
N ALA A 365 -20.15 -7.24 -0.10
CA ALA A 365 -21.26 -6.97 -0.99
C ALA A 365 -21.58 -5.49 -0.96
N LYS A 366 -21.59 -4.83 -2.12
CA LYS A 366 -21.79 -3.39 -2.22
C LYS A 366 -22.91 -3.07 -3.18
N LEU A 367 -23.92 -2.38 -2.67
CA LEU A 367 -24.99 -1.79 -3.46
C LEU A 367 -24.69 -0.32 -3.70
N THR A 368 -24.75 0.10 -4.95
CA THR A 368 -24.69 1.51 -5.32
C THR A 368 -26.00 1.90 -6.01
N HIS A 369 -26.61 3.01 -5.59
CA HIS A 369 -27.84 3.51 -6.16
C HIS A 369 -27.79 5.02 -6.37
N ARG A 370 -28.09 5.46 -7.59
CA ARG A 370 -28.20 6.87 -7.97
C ARG A 370 -29.66 7.29 -7.92
N PHE A 371 -30.06 7.99 -6.86
CA PHE A 371 -31.42 8.53 -6.73
C PHE A 371 -31.70 9.61 -7.78
N SER A 372 -30.70 10.48 -8.01
CA SER A 372 -30.71 11.54 -9.01
C SER A 372 -29.27 11.82 -9.45
N ASP A 373 -29.08 12.72 -10.44
CA ASP A 373 -27.73 13.16 -10.84
C ASP A 373 -26.99 13.88 -9.73
N GLN A 374 -27.71 14.38 -8.73
CA GLN A 374 -27.15 15.05 -7.56
C GLN A 374 -26.93 14.13 -6.36
N THR A 375 -27.61 12.97 -6.31
CA THR A 375 -27.63 12.11 -5.10
C THR A 375 -27.22 10.69 -5.41
N LEU A 376 -26.09 10.30 -4.84
CA LEU A 376 -25.55 8.95 -4.93
C LEU A 376 -25.48 8.31 -3.53
N PHE A 377 -25.94 7.08 -3.43
CA PHE A 377 -25.91 6.28 -2.22
C PHE A 377 -25.07 5.02 -2.45
N SER A 378 -24.29 4.63 -1.44
CA SER A 378 -23.65 3.32 -1.39
C SER A 378 -23.87 2.65 -0.05
N PHE A 379 -24.08 1.35 -0.09
CA PHE A 379 -24.16 0.49 1.08
C PHE A 379 -23.21 -0.68 0.90
N ASN A 380 -22.32 -0.87 1.85
CA ASN A 380 -21.24 -1.86 1.82
C ASN A 380 -21.38 -2.79 3.01
N LEU A 381 -21.56 -4.09 2.77
CA LEU A 381 -21.57 -5.13 3.79
C LEU A 381 -20.30 -5.95 3.63
N PHE A 382 -19.50 -6.06 4.68
CA PHE A 382 -18.19 -6.72 4.62
C PHE A 382 -17.91 -7.55 5.85
N GLY A 383 -16.99 -8.50 5.73
CA GLY A 383 -16.53 -9.28 6.87
C GLY A 383 -15.30 -10.10 6.60
N LEU A 384 -14.76 -10.64 7.68
CA LEU A 384 -13.54 -11.43 7.73
C LEU A 384 -13.75 -12.68 8.58
N ASN A 385 -13.23 -13.80 8.09
CA ASN A 385 -12.97 -15.00 8.89
C ASN A 385 -11.53 -15.42 8.63
N ALA A 386 -10.67 -15.30 9.64
CA ALA A 386 -9.24 -15.50 9.46
C ALA A 386 -8.58 -16.18 10.66
N SER A 387 -7.39 -16.75 10.43
CA SER A 387 -6.51 -17.22 11.47
C SER A 387 -5.05 -16.85 11.18
N ARG A 388 -4.28 -16.72 12.27
CA ARG A 388 -2.85 -16.56 12.25
C ARG A 388 -2.24 -17.44 13.34
N ASP A 389 -1.41 -18.37 12.94
CA ASP A 389 -0.77 -19.33 13.83
C ASP A 389 0.77 -19.18 13.72
N ALA A 390 1.45 -19.18 14.87
CA ALA A 390 2.90 -19.10 14.97
C ALA A 390 3.41 -20.14 15.95
N ILE A 391 4.25 -21.05 15.48
CA ILE A 391 4.88 -22.08 16.32
C ILE A 391 6.39 -22.00 16.21
N GLY A 392 7.08 -22.14 17.32
CA GLY A 392 8.54 -22.18 17.30
C GLY A 392 9.18 -21.97 18.66
N PHE A 393 10.50 -22.03 18.68
CA PHE A 393 11.28 -21.68 19.84
C PHE A 393 11.34 -20.18 20.03
N ARG A 394 10.74 -19.69 21.10
CA ARG A 394 10.66 -18.26 21.43
C ARG A 394 11.39 -17.97 22.72
N THR A 395 12.28 -17.00 22.68
CA THR A 395 13.12 -16.60 23.80
C THR A 395 13.36 -15.10 23.76
N ASN A 396 13.74 -14.48 24.89
CA ASN A 396 14.12 -13.06 24.97
C ASN A 396 15.56 -12.80 24.55
N ARG A 397 16.37 -13.84 24.29
CA ARG A 397 17.76 -13.73 23.82
C ARG A 397 17.90 -14.45 22.50
N VAL A 398 18.33 -13.72 21.46
CA VAL A 398 18.43 -14.29 20.10
C VAL A 398 19.55 -15.34 19.97
N ASP A 399 20.60 -15.24 20.78
CA ASP A 399 21.74 -16.16 20.83
C ASP A 399 21.44 -17.45 21.59
N GLN A 400 20.29 -17.56 22.23
CA GLN A 400 19.90 -18.75 22.96
C GLN A 400 19.64 -19.91 21.99
N VAL A 401 20.32 -21.01 22.22
CA VAL A 401 20.20 -22.23 21.42
C VAL A 401 18.85 -22.90 21.72
N ASP A 402 18.20 -23.41 20.67
CA ASP A 402 16.98 -24.20 20.83
C ASP A 402 17.25 -25.49 21.64
N SER A 403 16.47 -25.73 22.67
CA SER A 403 16.56 -26.93 23.51
C SER A 403 15.97 -28.17 22.83
N PHE A 404 15.24 -27.99 21.73
CA PHE A 404 14.45 -29.01 21.04
C PHE A 404 13.34 -29.65 21.87
N GLU A 405 12.95 -29.00 22.95
CA GLU A 405 11.75 -29.31 23.73
C GLU A 405 10.48 -28.79 23.02
N GLU A 406 9.35 -28.78 23.74
CA GLU A 406 8.09 -28.21 23.21
C GLU A 406 8.26 -26.77 22.71
N ARG A 407 7.61 -26.48 21.60
CA ARG A 407 7.62 -25.14 20.99
C ARG A 407 6.51 -24.25 21.57
N ASP A 408 6.72 -22.97 21.61
CA ASP A 408 5.67 -22.01 21.90
C ASP A 408 4.73 -21.89 20.69
N LEU A 409 3.43 -22.05 20.92
CA LEU A 409 2.41 -21.92 19.90
C LEU A 409 1.44 -20.80 20.25
N ILE A 410 1.27 -19.86 19.31
CA ILE A 410 0.29 -18.78 19.40
C ILE A 410 -0.70 -18.92 18.24
N LYS A 411 -1.99 -18.99 18.58
CA LYS A 411 -3.10 -19.08 17.64
C LYS A 411 -4.01 -17.88 17.78
N GLY A 412 -4.14 -17.09 16.71
CA GLY A 412 -5.10 -16.00 16.63
C GLY A 412 -6.23 -16.35 15.68
N LYS A 413 -7.47 -16.20 16.12
CA LYS A 413 -8.67 -16.30 15.27
C LYS A 413 -9.37 -14.97 15.21
N PHE A 414 -9.75 -14.53 14.02
CA PHE A 414 -10.36 -13.26 13.76
C PHE A 414 -11.69 -13.46 13.03
N ARG A 415 -12.76 -12.94 13.61
CA ARG A 415 -14.10 -12.98 13.03
C ARG A 415 -14.75 -11.64 13.21
N ASN A 416 -14.99 -10.97 12.10
CA ASN A 416 -15.67 -9.68 12.13
C ASN A 416 -16.67 -9.55 10.99
N PHE A 417 -17.62 -8.69 11.18
CA PHE A 417 -18.49 -8.21 10.14
C PHE A 417 -18.87 -6.77 10.39
N GLY A 418 -19.21 -6.07 9.33
CA GLY A 418 -19.65 -4.68 9.43
C GLY A 418 -20.42 -4.26 8.19
N PHE A 419 -21.06 -3.11 8.31
CA PHE A 419 -21.58 -2.40 7.17
C PHE A 419 -21.24 -0.92 7.26
N GLU A 420 -21.13 -0.30 6.10
CA GLU A 420 -20.91 1.14 5.94
C GLU A 420 -21.85 1.69 4.89
N SER A 421 -22.65 2.70 5.25
CA SER A 421 -23.52 3.42 4.34
C SER A 421 -22.99 4.82 4.10
N ARG A 422 -23.08 5.31 2.87
CA ARG A 422 -22.66 6.66 2.47
C ARG A 422 -23.67 7.27 1.53
N LEU A 423 -24.05 8.51 1.79
CA LEU A 423 -24.88 9.33 0.92
C LEU A 423 -24.10 10.58 0.56
N ILE A 424 -23.94 10.82 -0.73
CA ILE A 424 -23.38 12.07 -1.23
C ILE A 424 -24.46 12.84 -1.97
N HIS A 425 -24.54 14.13 -1.70
CA HIS A 425 -25.53 15.01 -2.29
C HIS A 425 -24.88 16.33 -2.75
N ASN A 426 -25.02 16.62 -4.03
CA ASN A 426 -24.58 17.87 -4.64
C ASN A 426 -25.74 18.85 -4.68
N TYR A 427 -25.55 20.08 -4.23
CA TYR A 427 -26.56 21.11 -4.18
C TYR A 427 -25.92 22.49 -4.31
N SER A 428 -26.70 23.53 -4.31
CA SER A 428 -26.21 24.90 -4.38
C SER A 428 -26.58 25.70 -3.13
N ILE A 429 -25.60 26.40 -2.56
CA ILE A 429 -25.79 27.40 -1.50
C ILE A 429 -25.37 28.75 -2.08
N LEU A 430 -26.26 29.75 -2.03
CA LEU A 430 -25.98 31.08 -2.56
C LEU A 430 -25.40 31.05 -4.00
N GLU A 431 -26.05 30.26 -4.84
CA GLU A 431 -25.68 30.01 -6.25
C GLU A 431 -24.34 29.30 -6.47
N LYS A 432 -23.66 28.85 -5.40
CA LYS A 432 -22.39 28.10 -5.47
C LYS A 432 -22.61 26.61 -5.23
N LYS A 433 -21.93 25.80 -6.01
CA LYS A 433 -21.93 24.33 -5.84
C LYS A 433 -21.44 23.97 -4.44
N SER A 434 -22.06 22.99 -3.84
CA SER A 434 -21.69 22.41 -2.54
C SER A 434 -21.93 20.92 -2.58
N THR A 435 -21.15 20.18 -1.82
CA THR A 435 -21.28 18.73 -1.76
C THR A 435 -21.31 18.30 -0.29
N LEU A 436 -22.34 17.59 0.10
CA LEU A 436 -22.52 17.01 1.43
C LEU A 436 -22.30 15.49 1.34
N LEU A 437 -21.47 14.96 2.21
CA LEU A 437 -21.33 13.54 2.52
C LEU A 437 -21.86 13.28 3.92
N LEU A 438 -22.76 12.31 4.04
CA LEU A 438 -23.15 11.70 5.32
C LEU A 438 -22.92 10.19 5.26
N GLY A 439 -22.41 9.61 6.33
CA GLY A 439 -22.17 8.19 6.39
C GLY A 439 -22.29 7.62 7.79
N GLY A 440 -22.59 6.34 7.86
CA GLY A 440 -22.64 5.57 9.09
C GLY A 440 -21.91 4.24 8.95
N LYS A 441 -21.25 3.81 10.02
CA LYS A 441 -20.55 2.52 10.10
C LYS A 441 -21.02 1.75 11.33
N PHE A 442 -21.28 0.49 11.13
CA PHE A 442 -21.41 -0.50 12.19
C PHE A 442 -20.36 -1.58 11.98
N TYR A 443 -19.68 -1.97 13.06
CA TYR A 443 -18.66 -3.02 13.02
C TYR A 443 -18.72 -3.81 14.32
N ARG A 444 -18.67 -5.13 14.21
CA ARG A 444 -18.59 -6.05 15.33
C ARG A 444 -17.54 -7.12 15.07
N ALA A 445 -16.70 -7.38 16.06
CA ALA A 445 -15.75 -8.46 16.03
C ALA A 445 -15.88 -9.35 17.27
N ASN A 446 -15.51 -10.62 17.10
CA ASN A 446 -15.32 -11.57 18.18
C ASN A 446 -14.09 -12.40 17.86
N ASN A 447 -12.95 -11.93 18.35
CA ASN A 447 -11.64 -12.52 18.08
C ASN A 447 -11.20 -13.34 19.27
N SER A 448 -10.27 -14.29 19.07
CA SER A 448 -9.64 -15.00 20.18
C SER A 448 -8.15 -15.17 19.94
N ASN A 449 -7.39 -15.24 21.03
CA ASN A 449 -5.99 -15.59 21.02
C ASN A 449 -5.72 -16.67 22.05
N GLN A 450 -4.98 -17.70 21.63
CA GLN A 450 -4.54 -18.80 22.50
C GLN A 450 -3.02 -18.91 22.40
N GLN A 451 -2.37 -19.06 23.54
CA GLN A 451 -0.95 -19.38 23.62
C GLN A 451 -0.77 -20.60 24.49
N GLY A 452 0.18 -21.46 24.13
CA GLY A 452 0.48 -22.66 24.88
C GLY A 452 1.61 -23.48 24.25
N PRO A 453 1.92 -24.66 24.82
CA PRO A 453 2.90 -25.55 24.25
C PRO A 453 2.37 -26.16 22.94
N GLY A 454 3.23 -26.21 21.94
CA GLY A 454 3.04 -27.04 20.76
C GLY A 454 3.98 -28.25 20.77
N SER A 455 3.98 -29.04 19.69
CA SER A 455 4.84 -30.22 19.58
C SER A 455 6.33 -29.85 19.60
N ASP A 456 7.16 -30.82 19.95
CA ASP A 456 8.63 -30.77 19.92
C ASP A 456 9.21 -31.01 18.51
N GLY A 457 8.37 -31.27 17.51
CA GLY A 457 8.75 -31.58 16.14
C GLY A 457 9.36 -30.42 15.34
N TYR A 458 9.77 -30.71 14.11
CA TYR A 458 10.33 -29.72 13.17
C TYR A 458 9.31 -29.12 12.21
N GLY A 459 8.25 -29.83 11.93
CA GLY A 459 7.24 -29.48 10.94
C GLY A 459 6.24 -28.40 11.41
N PRO A 460 5.37 -27.94 10.51
CA PRO A 460 4.33 -26.95 10.79
C PRO A 460 3.10 -27.55 11.48
N ASP A 461 3.30 -28.17 12.62
CA ASP A 461 2.24 -28.70 13.47
C ASP A 461 1.74 -27.63 14.45
N PHE A 462 0.52 -27.19 14.25
CA PHE A 462 -0.11 -26.12 15.02
C PHE A 462 -1.13 -26.68 16.05
N SER A 463 -0.86 -27.85 16.61
CA SER A 463 -1.65 -28.46 17.68
C SER A 463 -1.21 -27.95 19.05
N ILE A 464 -2.16 -27.65 19.93
CA ILE A 464 -1.86 -27.29 21.34
C ILE A 464 -1.74 -28.60 22.14
N GLU A 465 -0.62 -28.75 22.83
CA GLU A 465 -0.25 -29.98 23.61
C GLU A 465 -0.33 -29.73 25.13
N SER A 466 -1.30 -28.92 25.59
CA SER A 466 -1.42 -28.54 27.02
C SER A 466 -1.62 -29.74 27.95
N GLU A 467 -2.16 -30.85 27.49
CA GLU A 467 -2.34 -32.06 28.30
C GLU A 467 -1.01 -32.79 28.54
N GLN A 468 -0.08 -32.70 27.57
CA GLN A 468 1.26 -33.27 27.65
C GLN A 468 2.20 -32.40 28.48
N TYR A 469 2.06 -31.06 28.36
CA TYR A 469 2.96 -30.10 29.01
C TYR A 469 2.18 -29.20 29.99
N ILE A 470 1.71 -29.79 31.09
CA ILE A 470 0.82 -29.14 32.06
C ILE A 470 1.46 -27.90 32.69
N ASP A 471 2.78 -27.96 32.95
CA ASP A 471 3.55 -26.93 33.65
C ASP A 471 4.24 -25.93 32.65
N TYR A 472 3.83 -25.95 31.39
CA TYR A 472 4.31 -24.96 30.43
C TYR A 472 3.90 -23.56 30.84
N GLN A 473 4.88 -22.65 30.98
CA GLN A 473 4.68 -21.32 31.60
C GLN A 473 3.82 -20.36 30.78
N ALA A 474 3.94 -20.39 29.46
CA ALA A 474 3.26 -19.44 28.58
C ALA A 474 1.92 -19.99 28.09
N GLN A 475 0.96 -20.17 28.99
CA GLN A 475 -0.38 -20.63 28.66
C GLN A 475 -1.41 -19.53 28.89
N SER A 476 -2.20 -19.19 27.85
CA SER A 476 -3.30 -18.22 27.95
C SER A 476 -4.37 -18.46 26.91
N TYR A 477 -5.59 -18.05 27.24
CA TYR A 477 -6.71 -17.98 26.30
C TYR A 477 -7.53 -16.72 26.57
N TYR A 478 -7.78 -15.93 25.53
CA TYR A 478 -8.57 -14.71 25.61
C TYR A 478 -9.52 -14.59 24.44
N ASP A 479 -10.74 -14.17 24.72
CA ASP A 479 -11.72 -13.66 23.76
C ASP A 479 -11.72 -12.12 23.77
N TYR A 480 -11.85 -11.51 22.61
CA TYR A 480 -11.84 -10.06 22.40
C TYR A 480 -13.09 -9.60 21.65
N PRO A 481 -14.22 -9.41 22.38
CA PRO A 481 -15.43 -8.85 21.78
C PRO A 481 -15.24 -7.35 21.54
N ASN A 482 -15.51 -6.89 20.31
CA ASN A 482 -15.43 -5.49 19.92
C ASN A 482 -16.68 -5.02 19.22
N LEU A 483 -17.05 -3.76 19.47
CA LEU A 483 -18.14 -3.06 18.81
C LEU A 483 -17.68 -1.65 18.44
N ASN A 484 -17.94 -1.24 17.20
CA ASN A 484 -17.81 0.15 16.76
C ASN A 484 -19.08 0.61 16.05
N ILE A 485 -19.54 1.77 16.45
CA ILE A 485 -20.64 2.49 15.78
C ILE A 485 -20.12 3.90 15.51
N ALA A 486 -20.18 4.33 14.26
CA ALA A 486 -19.73 5.66 13.87
C ALA A 486 -20.76 6.34 12.98
N LEU A 487 -20.91 7.64 13.18
CA LEU A 487 -21.60 8.55 12.26
C LEU A 487 -20.62 9.64 11.83
N PHE A 488 -20.49 9.87 10.55
CA PHE A 488 -19.56 10.86 10.02
C PHE A 488 -20.19 11.70 8.93
N GLY A 489 -19.65 12.90 8.75
CA GLY A 489 -20.06 13.79 7.68
C GLY A 489 -18.97 14.76 7.32
N GLU A 490 -18.94 15.14 6.07
CA GLU A 490 -18.09 16.19 5.52
C GLU A 490 -18.86 17.01 4.51
N GLN A 491 -18.49 18.28 4.39
CA GLN A 491 -19.12 19.16 3.44
C GLN A 491 -18.09 20.02 2.72
N ILE A 492 -18.14 20.03 1.38
CA ILE A 492 -17.39 20.99 0.59
C ILE A 492 -18.25 22.25 0.43
N LEU A 493 -17.72 23.38 0.87
CA LEU A 493 -18.26 24.71 0.67
C LEU A 493 -17.35 25.46 -0.29
N TYR A 494 -17.81 25.71 -1.52
CA TYR A 494 -17.06 26.54 -2.47
C TYR A 494 -17.37 28.02 -2.20
N LEU A 495 -16.43 28.74 -1.58
CA LEU A 495 -16.57 30.16 -1.32
C LEU A 495 -16.51 30.98 -2.61
N ASN A 496 -15.72 30.52 -3.56
CA ASN A 496 -15.65 30.99 -4.95
C ASN A 496 -15.12 29.85 -5.85
N GLU A 497 -14.93 30.10 -7.14
CA GLU A 497 -14.42 29.09 -8.09
C GLU A 497 -13.03 28.55 -7.75
N LYS A 498 -12.26 29.28 -6.93
CA LYS A 498 -10.86 28.97 -6.60
C LYS A 498 -10.65 28.45 -5.18
N LEU A 499 -11.59 28.73 -4.27
CA LEU A 499 -11.42 28.46 -2.86
C LEU A 499 -12.57 27.61 -2.31
N SER A 500 -12.24 26.48 -1.72
CA SER A 500 -13.17 25.63 -0.98
C SER A 500 -12.72 25.38 0.46
N ILE A 501 -13.69 25.21 1.35
CA ILE A 501 -13.47 24.79 2.74
C ILE A 501 -14.27 23.53 2.95
N THR A 502 -13.66 22.55 3.62
CA THR A 502 -14.25 21.22 3.85
C THR A 502 -14.23 20.89 5.34
N PRO A 503 -15.20 21.41 6.15
CA PRO A 503 -15.40 20.97 7.51
C PRO A 503 -15.95 19.54 7.55
N GLY A 504 -15.60 18.82 8.60
CA GLY A 504 -16.11 17.48 8.82
C GLY A 504 -16.10 17.08 10.30
N PHE A 505 -16.89 16.07 10.60
CA PHE A 505 -16.99 15.47 11.94
C PHE A 505 -17.09 13.96 11.88
N ARG A 506 -16.75 13.31 13.00
CA ARG A 506 -16.98 11.90 13.22
C ARG A 506 -17.38 11.65 14.68
N LEU A 507 -18.55 11.09 14.89
CA LEU A 507 -19.02 10.57 16.16
C LEU A 507 -18.61 9.10 16.25
N GLU A 508 -17.97 8.71 17.33
CA GLU A 508 -17.50 7.34 17.57
C GLU A 508 -18.04 6.80 18.89
N HIS A 509 -18.55 5.60 18.84
CA HIS A 509 -18.74 4.74 20.00
C HIS A 509 -17.95 3.47 19.82
N ILE A 510 -16.99 3.22 20.72
CA ILE A 510 -16.11 2.07 20.70
C ILE A 510 -16.25 1.32 22.03
N ALA A 511 -16.54 0.03 21.95
CA ALA A 511 -16.46 -0.89 23.08
C ALA A 511 -15.48 -2.02 22.74
N THR A 512 -14.38 -2.13 23.47
CA THR A 512 -13.41 -3.22 23.35
C THR A 512 -13.37 -4.02 24.62
N GLY A 513 -13.33 -5.35 24.52
CA GLY A 513 -13.26 -6.26 25.66
C GLY A 513 -12.10 -7.22 25.55
N SER A 514 -11.63 -7.69 26.70
CA SER A 514 -10.67 -8.79 26.84
C SER A 514 -11.17 -9.67 27.96
N LYS A 515 -11.51 -10.92 27.67
CA LYS A 515 -12.02 -11.88 28.64
C LYS A 515 -11.33 -13.21 28.47
N GLY A 516 -10.69 -13.69 29.55
CA GLY A 516 -9.96 -14.93 29.44
C GLY A 516 -9.18 -15.27 30.70
N SER A 517 -8.12 -16.05 30.51
CA SER A 517 -7.26 -16.49 31.60
C SER A 517 -5.83 -16.73 31.09
N TYR A 518 -4.90 -16.68 32.04
CA TYR A 518 -3.53 -17.13 31.81
C TYR A 518 -3.07 -17.95 33.03
N LYS A 519 -2.07 -18.79 32.83
CA LYS A 519 -1.43 -19.55 33.91
C LYS A 519 -0.26 -18.74 34.47
N ASN A 520 -0.23 -18.63 35.78
CA ASN A 520 0.90 -18.13 36.56
C ASN A 520 1.64 -19.33 37.12
N ILE A 521 2.73 -19.73 36.47
CA ILE A 521 3.51 -20.91 36.80
C ILE A 521 4.92 -20.46 37.20
N ASN A 522 5.33 -20.83 38.42
CA ASN A 522 6.68 -20.62 38.92
C ASN A 522 7.36 -21.95 39.15
N LEU A 523 8.59 -22.09 38.63
CA LEU A 523 9.45 -23.25 38.85
C LEU A 523 10.67 -22.80 39.66
N ASP A 524 11.22 -23.67 40.49
CA ASP A 524 12.53 -23.45 41.13
C ASP A 524 13.69 -23.65 40.11
N ALA A 525 14.91 -23.43 40.54
CA ALA A 525 16.08 -23.58 39.70
C ALA A 525 16.35 -25.05 39.25
N ALA A 526 15.70 -26.00 39.87
CA ALA A 526 15.77 -27.45 39.52
C ALA A 526 14.58 -27.85 38.62
N GLY A 527 13.67 -26.93 38.28
CA GLY A 527 12.48 -27.21 37.50
C GLY A 527 11.29 -27.76 38.29
N ASN A 528 11.34 -27.77 39.64
CA ASN A 528 10.20 -28.21 40.43
C ASN A 528 9.13 -27.13 40.49
N LEU A 529 7.89 -27.53 40.43
CA LEU A 529 6.73 -26.65 40.49
C LEU A 529 6.55 -26.01 41.86
N LEU A 530 6.63 -24.66 41.93
CA LEU A 530 6.38 -23.89 43.14
C LEU A 530 4.96 -23.31 43.17
N LEU A 531 4.46 -22.91 42.01
CA LEU A 531 3.14 -22.31 41.85
C LEU A 531 2.55 -22.70 40.49
N ASN A 532 1.28 -23.09 40.46
CA ASN A 532 0.49 -23.27 39.23
C ASN A 532 -0.94 -22.82 39.51
N GLU A 533 -1.27 -21.60 39.14
CA GLU A 533 -2.61 -21.06 39.32
C GLU A 533 -3.12 -20.48 37.99
N THR A 534 -4.42 -20.53 37.81
CA THR A 534 -5.08 -19.90 36.67
C THR A 534 -5.68 -18.56 37.11
N ILE A 535 -5.19 -17.48 36.49
CA ILE A 535 -5.69 -16.12 36.76
C ILE A 535 -6.69 -15.74 35.67
N PHE A 536 -7.89 -15.36 36.11
CA PHE A 536 -8.94 -14.88 35.21
C PHE A 536 -8.92 -13.35 35.11
N SER A 537 -9.20 -12.84 33.90
CA SER A 537 -9.29 -11.41 33.61
C SER A 537 -10.54 -11.16 32.76
N ASP A 538 -11.27 -10.12 33.06
CA ASP A 538 -12.43 -9.66 32.30
C ASP A 538 -12.42 -8.13 32.29
N GLU A 539 -11.95 -7.53 31.22
CA GLU A 539 -11.83 -6.07 31.06
C GLU A 539 -12.72 -5.60 29.93
N THR A 540 -13.42 -4.51 30.14
CA THR A 540 -14.19 -3.83 29.11
C THR A 540 -13.92 -2.33 29.13
N ARG A 541 -13.58 -1.76 27.99
CA ARG A 541 -13.33 -0.33 27.81
C ARG A 541 -14.34 0.25 26.83
N LYS A 542 -15.15 1.21 27.30
CA LYS A 542 -16.16 1.93 26.49
C LYS A 542 -15.72 3.37 26.30
N ARG A 543 -15.81 3.88 25.09
CA ARG A 543 -15.42 5.25 24.73
C ARG A 543 -16.48 5.81 23.79
N SER A 544 -16.84 7.06 23.99
CA SER A 544 -17.68 7.83 23.07
C SER A 544 -17.08 9.22 22.95
N PHE A 545 -16.84 9.68 21.73
CA PHE A 545 -16.20 10.95 21.47
C PHE A 545 -16.56 11.48 20.08
N VAL A 546 -16.24 12.75 19.84
CA VAL A 546 -16.38 13.41 18.56
C VAL A 546 -14.99 13.83 18.07
N LEU A 547 -14.69 13.60 16.81
CA LEU A 547 -13.54 14.13 16.11
C LEU A 547 -13.99 15.17 15.10
N PHE A 548 -13.22 16.25 15.00
CA PHE A 548 -13.44 17.32 14.03
C PHE A 548 -12.21 17.47 13.13
N GLY A 549 -12.47 18.00 11.95
CA GLY A 549 -11.43 18.41 11.03
C GLY A 549 -11.92 19.41 10.02
N VAL A 550 -10.99 20.13 9.43
CA VAL A 550 -11.24 21.07 8.36
C VAL A 550 -10.13 21.02 7.34
N GLY A 551 -10.50 20.92 6.08
CA GLY A 551 -9.60 21.06 4.94
C GLY A 551 -9.88 22.35 4.18
N THR A 552 -8.87 22.93 3.55
CA THR A 552 -9.03 24.04 2.59
C THR A 552 -8.26 23.72 1.32
N SER A 553 -8.82 24.10 0.19
CA SER A 553 -8.18 23.99 -1.12
C SER A 553 -8.33 25.32 -1.86
N TYR A 554 -7.19 25.90 -2.24
CA TYR A 554 -7.13 27.11 -3.07
C TYR A 554 -6.47 26.78 -4.40
N LYS A 555 -7.23 26.87 -5.48
CA LYS A 555 -6.82 26.59 -6.85
C LYS A 555 -6.83 27.91 -7.66
N PRO A 556 -5.76 28.72 -7.62
CA PRO A 556 -5.71 29.97 -8.36
C PRO A 556 -5.86 29.77 -9.87
N ASN A 557 -5.41 28.62 -10.37
CA ASN A 557 -5.57 28.13 -11.74
C ASN A 557 -5.57 26.60 -11.75
N GLU A 558 -5.78 25.96 -12.88
CA GLU A 558 -5.82 24.49 -13.06
C GLU A 558 -4.48 23.77 -12.81
N TYR A 559 -3.38 24.51 -12.77
CA TYR A 559 -2.00 23.97 -12.65
C TYR A 559 -1.43 24.04 -11.24
N LEU A 560 -2.12 24.72 -10.30
CA LEU A 560 -1.64 24.97 -8.96
C LEU A 560 -2.75 24.81 -7.94
N GLU A 561 -2.48 24.04 -6.90
CA GLU A 561 -3.33 23.94 -5.72
C GLU A 561 -2.50 24.15 -4.45
N ILE A 562 -2.99 25.02 -3.57
CA ILE A 562 -2.52 25.17 -2.19
C ILE A 562 -3.58 24.53 -1.30
N TYR A 563 -3.19 23.56 -0.49
CA TYR A 563 -4.11 22.87 0.40
C TYR A 563 -3.63 22.91 1.84
N ASN A 564 -4.58 22.88 2.75
CA ASN A 564 -4.33 22.82 4.18
C ASN A 564 -5.34 21.86 4.80
N ASN A 565 -4.91 21.17 5.84
CA ASN A 565 -5.77 20.30 6.62
C ASN A 565 -5.36 20.28 8.09
N ILE A 566 -6.37 20.32 8.97
CA ILE A 566 -6.22 20.07 10.41
C ILE A 566 -7.29 19.06 10.79
N SER A 567 -6.91 17.97 11.43
CA SER A 567 -7.83 16.94 11.90
C SER A 567 -7.40 16.32 13.22
N GLN A 568 -8.38 16.00 14.04
CA GLN A 568 -8.21 15.20 15.25
C GLN A 568 -8.07 13.72 14.91
N ASN A 569 -7.23 13.01 15.68
CA ASN A 569 -7.03 11.59 15.58
C ASN A 569 -7.10 10.92 16.95
N TYR A 570 -7.37 9.62 16.91
CA TYR A 570 -7.50 8.79 18.09
C TYR A 570 -7.07 7.35 17.75
N ARG A 571 -6.43 6.66 18.67
CA ARG A 571 -6.11 5.24 18.56
C ARG A 571 -6.40 4.53 19.87
N SER A 572 -7.24 3.51 19.78
CA SER A 572 -7.51 2.62 20.90
C SER A 572 -6.28 1.80 21.28
N VAL A 573 -6.15 1.50 22.57
CA VAL A 573 -5.27 0.42 23.05
C VAL A 573 -5.66 -0.87 22.35
N THR A 574 -4.69 -1.61 21.83
CA THR A 574 -4.89 -2.87 21.10
C THR A 574 -4.79 -4.10 22.00
N PHE A 575 -5.15 -5.28 21.50
CA PHE A 575 -4.98 -6.54 22.25
C PHE A 575 -3.52 -6.79 22.61
N ALA A 576 -2.59 -6.47 21.68
CA ALA A 576 -1.17 -6.57 21.92
C ALA A 576 -0.68 -5.67 23.08
N ASP A 577 -1.46 -4.65 23.40
CA ASP A 577 -1.19 -3.74 24.50
C ASP A 577 -1.87 -4.17 25.83
N ILE A 578 -2.66 -5.26 25.85
CA ILE A 578 -3.45 -5.64 27.03
C ILE A 578 -3.15 -7.08 27.54
N SER A 579 -2.96 -8.07 26.66
CA SER A 579 -3.13 -9.47 27.05
C SER A 579 -2.20 -10.47 26.35
N ILE A 580 -0.96 -10.12 26.01
CA ILE A 580 -0.01 -11.06 25.40
C ILE A 580 1.14 -11.35 26.35
N VAL A 581 1.37 -12.63 26.62
CA VAL A 581 2.60 -13.07 27.29
C VAL A 581 3.73 -13.07 26.25
N ASN A 582 4.64 -12.11 26.37
CA ASN A 582 5.79 -11.98 25.48
C ASN A 582 7.09 -12.00 26.28
N PRO A 583 8.06 -12.88 25.96
CA PRO A 583 9.31 -12.92 26.69
C PRO A 583 10.19 -11.67 26.49
N ALA A 584 9.97 -10.92 25.42
CA ALA A 584 10.81 -9.75 25.06
C ALA A 584 10.40 -8.45 25.78
N TYR A 585 9.17 -8.35 26.30
CA TYR A 585 8.70 -7.15 26.98
C TYR A 585 7.54 -7.43 27.95
N VAL A 586 7.26 -6.49 28.83
CA VAL A 586 6.08 -6.46 29.72
C VAL A 586 5.16 -5.30 29.29
N ILE A 587 3.88 -5.41 29.64
CA ILE A 587 2.88 -4.38 29.36
C ILE A 587 2.58 -3.60 30.63
N ASN A 588 2.53 -2.27 30.53
CA ASN A 588 2.08 -1.40 31.62
C ASN A 588 0.55 -1.58 31.81
N PRO A 589 0.08 -2.00 32.98
CA PRO A 589 -1.35 -2.19 33.21
C PRO A 589 -2.19 -0.90 33.12
N GLU A 590 -1.55 0.26 33.34
CA GLU A 590 -2.21 1.57 33.29
C GLU A 590 -2.23 2.20 31.87
N ILE A 591 -1.91 1.42 30.85
CA ILE A 591 -1.87 1.90 29.46
C ILE A 591 -3.21 2.49 29.02
N THR A 592 -3.17 3.67 28.40
CA THR A 592 -4.35 4.43 27.93
C THR A 592 -4.30 4.66 26.42
N ASP A 593 -5.46 5.07 25.87
CA ASP A 593 -5.62 5.37 24.45
C ASP A 593 -4.83 6.64 24.03
N GLU A 594 -4.38 6.64 22.78
CA GLU A 594 -3.62 7.76 22.19
C GLU A 594 -4.55 8.77 21.52
N LYS A 595 -4.23 10.06 21.59
CA LYS A 595 -4.98 11.17 20.99
C LYS A 595 -4.05 12.16 20.32
N GLY A 596 -4.56 12.88 19.33
CA GLY A 596 -3.72 13.90 18.72
C GLY A 596 -4.33 14.66 17.58
N TYR A 597 -3.47 15.39 16.86
CA TYR A 597 -3.85 16.21 15.73
C TYR A 597 -2.87 15.98 14.58
N ASN A 598 -3.40 15.88 13.37
CA ASN A 598 -2.64 15.99 12.14
C ASN A 598 -2.83 17.36 11.52
N LEU A 599 -1.72 17.97 11.10
CA LEU A 599 -1.68 19.23 10.37
C LEU A 599 -0.92 18.99 9.05
N ASP A 600 -1.48 19.44 7.97
CA ASP A 600 -0.80 19.44 6.66
C ASP A 600 -0.99 20.82 5.99
N LEU A 601 0.06 21.35 5.42
CA LEU A 601 0.05 22.53 4.56
C LEU A 601 0.89 22.20 3.33
N GLY A 602 0.29 22.21 2.15
CA GLY A 602 1.00 21.79 0.94
C GLY A 602 0.68 22.63 -0.28
N VAL A 603 1.58 22.55 -1.23
CA VAL A 603 1.45 23.10 -2.56
C VAL A 603 1.72 21.99 -3.57
N ARG A 604 0.83 21.84 -4.54
CA ARG A 604 0.96 20.81 -5.58
C ARG A 604 0.51 21.32 -6.92
N GLY A 605 1.10 20.79 -7.98
CA GLY A 605 0.75 21.22 -9.32
C GLY A 605 1.63 20.64 -10.42
N VAL A 606 1.44 21.21 -11.63
CA VAL A 606 2.22 20.89 -12.82
C VAL A 606 2.65 22.17 -13.50
N PHE A 607 3.96 22.42 -13.53
CA PHE A 607 4.53 23.60 -14.20
C PHE A 607 4.87 23.28 -15.66
N ASN A 608 4.30 24.01 -16.60
CA ASN A 608 4.52 23.92 -18.06
C ASN A 608 4.48 22.47 -18.62
N LYS A 609 3.73 21.57 -17.99
CA LYS A 609 3.69 20.14 -18.34
C LYS A 609 5.08 19.46 -18.31
N THR A 610 6.09 20.08 -17.68
CA THR A 610 7.48 19.59 -17.59
C THR A 610 7.86 19.15 -16.19
N ILE A 611 7.31 19.80 -15.15
CA ILE A 611 7.60 19.51 -13.75
C ILE A 611 6.28 19.29 -13.01
N SER A 612 6.11 18.11 -12.40
CA SER A 612 5.03 17.82 -11.46
C SER A 612 5.58 17.85 -10.05
N TYR A 613 4.88 18.48 -9.13
CA TYR A 613 5.36 18.60 -7.75
C TYR A 613 4.23 18.49 -6.74
N ASP A 614 4.59 17.98 -5.55
CA ASP A 614 3.80 18.02 -4.33
C ASP A 614 4.76 18.22 -3.17
N ILE A 615 4.71 19.38 -2.55
CA ILE A 615 5.56 19.77 -1.44
C ILE A 615 4.68 20.13 -0.26
N SER A 616 4.88 19.51 0.88
CA SER A 616 4.05 19.76 2.06
C SER A 616 4.87 19.80 3.34
N LEU A 617 4.48 20.70 4.21
CA LEU A 617 4.85 20.70 5.62
C LEU A 617 3.78 19.92 6.39
N PHE A 618 4.20 19.12 7.35
CA PHE A 618 3.28 18.43 8.23
C PHE A 618 3.68 18.60 9.69
N GLY A 619 2.69 18.49 10.58
CA GLY A 619 2.86 18.37 12.01
C GLY A 619 1.94 17.31 12.57
N LEU A 620 2.46 16.47 13.46
CA LEU A 620 1.73 15.47 14.20
C LEU A 620 1.93 15.71 15.69
N ILE A 621 0.86 16.10 16.36
CA ILE A 621 0.79 16.20 17.82
C ILE A 621 0.26 14.85 18.31
N TYR A 622 1.01 14.20 19.20
CA TYR A 622 0.76 12.86 19.64
C TYR A 622 0.76 12.81 21.17
N ASN A 623 -0.40 12.77 21.78
CA ASN A 623 -0.56 12.70 23.23
C ASN A 623 -0.70 11.25 23.68
N ASP A 624 -0.15 10.95 24.86
CA ASP A 624 -0.19 9.62 25.48
C ASP A 624 0.36 8.52 24.56
N ARG A 625 1.42 8.85 23.78
CA ARG A 625 1.98 7.94 22.79
C ARG A 625 2.45 6.65 23.43
N ILE A 626 2.01 5.52 22.88
CA ILE A 626 2.42 4.19 23.28
C ILE A 626 3.75 3.84 22.59
N GLY A 627 4.71 3.41 23.38
CA GLY A 627 6.05 3.03 22.91
C GLY A 627 6.71 2.03 23.86
N PHE A 628 8.03 1.88 23.69
CA PHE A 628 8.85 1.02 24.53
C PHE A 628 9.88 1.83 25.30
N VAL A 629 10.06 1.48 26.60
CA VAL A 629 11.13 2.00 27.45
C VAL A 629 11.78 0.87 28.22
N GLN A 630 13.07 1.03 28.55
CA GLN A 630 13.75 0.15 29.49
C GLN A 630 13.41 0.60 30.92
N LYS A 631 12.92 -0.34 31.72
CA LYS A 631 12.53 -0.07 33.11
C LYS A 631 13.14 -1.10 34.05
N LEU A 632 13.67 -0.63 35.17
CA LEU A 632 14.11 -1.48 36.27
C LEU A 632 12.89 -1.89 37.09
N PHE A 633 12.65 -3.18 37.20
CA PHE A 633 11.54 -3.75 37.96
C PHE A 633 12.00 -4.09 39.40
N GLN A 634 11.03 -4.32 40.28
CA GLN A 634 11.29 -4.61 41.71
C GLN A 634 12.08 -5.93 41.90
N ASP A 635 12.06 -6.84 40.97
CA ASP A 635 12.87 -8.05 40.92
C ASP A 635 14.34 -7.80 40.56
N GLY A 636 14.75 -6.52 40.40
CA GLY A 636 16.10 -6.12 40.03
C GLY A 636 16.43 -6.30 38.54
N ASN A 637 15.51 -6.81 37.73
CA ASN A 637 15.68 -7.00 36.29
C ASN A 637 15.31 -5.74 35.50
N VAL A 638 16.10 -5.45 34.45
CA VAL A 638 15.75 -4.45 33.44
C VAL A 638 14.98 -5.15 32.33
N LYS A 639 13.72 -4.76 32.15
CA LYS A 639 12.85 -5.29 31.09
C LYS A 639 12.37 -4.14 30.20
N SER A 640 12.07 -4.44 28.94
CA SER A 640 11.38 -3.52 28.05
C SER A 640 9.92 -3.43 28.47
N GLU A 641 9.42 -2.24 28.79
CA GLU A 641 8.00 -2.00 29.11
C GLU A 641 7.32 -1.31 27.96
N ARG A 642 6.17 -1.83 27.55
CA ARG A 642 5.26 -1.16 26.58
C ARG A 642 4.18 -0.42 27.37
N GLY A 643 4.08 0.88 27.14
CA GLY A 643 3.12 1.75 27.82
C GLY A 643 3.08 3.14 27.22
N ASN A 644 2.34 4.05 27.82
CA ASN A 644 2.33 5.45 27.43
C ASN A 644 3.67 6.09 27.80
N VAL A 645 4.44 6.47 26.80
CA VAL A 645 5.79 7.02 26.97
C VAL A 645 5.73 8.52 27.23
N GLY A 646 4.78 9.23 26.63
CA GLY A 646 4.62 10.67 26.80
C GLY A 646 4.02 11.36 25.60
N ASN A 647 4.04 12.68 25.63
CA ASN A 647 3.51 13.52 24.55
C ASN A 647 4.62 13.86 23.56
N ALA A 648 4.38 13.62 22.29
CA ALA A 648 5.35 13.81 21.24
C ALA A 648 4.88 14.85 20.20
N PHE A 649 5.84 15.52 19.58
CA PHE A 649 5.63 16.34 18.40
C PHE A 649 6.58 15.88 17.30
N ILE A 650 5.99 15.56 16.15
CA ILE A 650 6.71 15.11 14.96
C ILE A 650 6.35 16.08 13.84
N PHE A 651 7.33 16.63 13.16
CA PHE A 651 7.10 17.59 12.09
C PHE A 651 8.13 17.42 10.98
N GLY A 652 7.78 17.86 9.78
CA GLY A 652 8.70 17.70 8.68
C GLY A 652 8.20 18.29 7.38
N LEU A 653 9.09 18.16 6.38
CA LEU A 653 8.86 18.47 4.98
C LEU A 653 8.78 17.15 4.22
N GLU A 654 7.74 17.00 3.42
CA GLU A 654 7.60 15.91 2.43
C GLU A 654 7.51 16.53 1.04
N SER A 655 8.30 16.04 0.11
CA SER A 655 8.40 16.56 -1.26
C SER A 655 8.50 15.44 -2.27
N LEU A 656 7.69 15.49 -3.30
CA LEU A 656 7.89 14.77 -4.55
C LEU A 656 7.99 15.78 -5.68
N VAL A 657 9.05 15.69 -6.47
CA VAL A 657 9.21 16.43 -7.72
C VAL A 657 9.54 15.45 -8.83
N ASP A 658 8.78 15.50 -9.91
CA ASP A 658 8.94 14.62 -11.07
C ASP A 658 9.15 15.49 -12.33
N PHE A 659 10.21 15.21 -13.07
CA PHE A 659 10.66 15.95 -14.26
C PHE A 659 10.37 15.12 -15.52
N ASN A 660 9.64 15.68 -16.46
CA ASN A 660 9.51 15.16 -17.81
C ASN A 660 10.72 15.61 -18.64
N LEU A 661 11.74 14.77 -18.71
CA LEU A 661 12.99 15.11 -19.38
C LEU A 661 12.85 15.26 -20.89
N VAL A 662 11.92 14.54 -21.51
CA VAL A 662 11.62 14.64 -22.95
C VAL A 662 11.19 16.07 -23.30
N LYS A 663 10.24 16.62 -22.53
CA LYS A 663 9.76 17.98 -22.73
C LYS A 663 10.79 19.03 -22.32
N LEU A 664 11.49 18.78 -21.22
CA LEU A 664 12.48 19.71 -20.67
C LEU A 664 13.67 19.90 -21.62
N LEU A 665 14.09 18.81 -22.29
CA LEU A 665 15.25 18.79 -23.20
C LEU A 665 14.86 18.86 -24.68
N ASN A 666 13.56 19.01 -25.00
CA ASN A 666 13.01 19.03 -26.36
C ASN A 666 13.45 17.82 -27.20
N ILE A 667 13.46 16.63 -26.58
CA ILE A 667 13.80 15.38 -27.25
C ILE A 667 12.61 14.91 -28.10
N ASP A 668 12.85 14.12 -29.15
CA ASP A 668 11.84 13.51 -29.98
C ASP A 668 10.83 12.72 -29.12
N TYR A 669 9.53 12.84 -29.43
CA TYR A 669 8.41 12.21 -28.73
C TYR A 669 8.38 10.67 -28.82
N ASN A 670 9.26 10.07 -29.64
CA ASN A 670 9.45 8.61 -29.64
C ASN A 670 10.11 8.06 -28.38
N TYR A 671 10.69 8.95 -27.56
CA TYR A 671 11.32 8.63 -26.29
C TYR A 671 10.44 9.07 -25.12
N GLY A 672 10.40 8.26 -24.08
CA GLY A 672 9.90 8.63 -22.77
C GLY A 672 11.06 8.72 -21.79
N ALA A 673 11.23 9.84 -21.11
CA ALA A 673 12.23 9.96 -20.06
C ALA A 673 11.69 10.83 -18.92
N SER A 674 11.77 10.31 -17.71
CA SER A 674 11.40 11.06 -16.50
C SER A 674 12.40 10.78 -15.37
N PHE A 675 12.53 11.78 -14.50
CA PHE A 675 13.35 11.68 -13.30
C PHE A 675 12.57 12.23 -12.11
N PHE A 676 12.44 11.46 -11.04
CA PHE A 676 11.80 11.94 -9.83
C PHE A 676 12.77 11.99 -8.65
N VAL A 677 12.50 12.93 -7.77
CA VAL A 677 13.12 13.04 -6.45
C VAL A 677 12.01 13.12 -5.42
N ASN A 678 12.03 12.19 -4.49
CA ASN A 678 11.13 12.09 -3.37
C ASN A 678 11.95 12.24 -2.09
N THR A 679 11.69 13.27 -1.33
CA THR A 679 12.46 13.61 -0.12
C THR A 679 11.52 13.82 1.05
N SER A 680 11.85 13.24 2.19
CA SER A 680 11.21 13.55 3.46
C SER A 680 12.26 13.87 4.50
N ILE A 681 12.15 15.04 5.11
CA ILE A 681 13.01 15.50 6.20
C ILE A 681 12.13 15.66 7.43
N ILE A 682 12.40 14.85 8.45
CA ILE A 682 11.54 14.77 9.64
C ILE A 682 12.36 15.05 10.89
N ASP A 683 11.80 15.83 11.78
CA ASP A 683 12.29 15.95 13.13
C ASP A 683 11.19 15.60 14.14
N SER A 684 11.59 15.10 15.30
CA SER A 684 10.67 14.63 16.33
C SER A 684 11.22 14.83 17.71
N LYS A 685 10.31 15.01 18.68
CA LYS A 685 10.70 15.22 20.07
C LYS A 685 9.58 14.84 21.03
N TYR A 686 9.92 14.12 22.09
CA TYR A 686 9.06 14.01 23.26
C TYR A 686 9.03 15.35 23.99
N LYS A 687 7.85 15.97 24.09
CA LYS A 687 7.64 17.28 24.72
C LYS A 687 7.55 17.18 26.24
N SER A 688 6.90 16.11 26.70
CA SER A 688 6.76 15.77 28.11
C SER A 688 6.64 14.26 28.28
N SER A 689 7.11 13.75 29.39
CA SER A 689 7.02 12.36 29.80
C SER A 689 7.11 12.28 31.30
N ASP A 690 6.34 11.41 31.93
CA ASP A 690 6.45 11.06 33.34
C ASP A 690 7.60 10.08 33.59
N ILE A 691 8.19 9.53 32.52
CA ILE A 691 9.34 8.63 32.58
C ILE A 691 10.62 9.49 32.51
N ASN A 692 11.45 9.34 33.55
CA ASN A 692 12.71 10.07 33.66
C ASN A 692 13.62 9.83 32.44
N GLY A 693 14.22 10.91 31.92
CA GLY A 693 15.18 10.85 30.82
C GLY A 693 14.59 10.75 29.42
N ILE A 694 13.26 10.75 29.25
CA ILE A 694 12.60 10.69 27.95
C ILE A 694 12.32 12.08 27.36
N THR A 695 11.94 13.05 28.20
CA THR A 695 11.67 14.42 27.73
C THR A 695 12.86 14.97 26.95
N GLY A 696 12.62 15.44 25.73
CA GLY A 696 13.64 15.94 24.82
C GLY A 696 14.24 14.91 23.86
N LYS A 697 14.03 13.59 24.08
CA LYS A 697 14.49 12.53 23.19
C LYS A 697 13.72 12.52 21.87
N LYS A 698 14.32 11.92 20.84
CA LYS A 698 13.68 11.68 19.55
C LYS A 698 12.63 10.58 19.67
N VAL A 699 11.59 10.69 18.86
CA VAL A 699 10.59 9.64 18.74
C VAL A 699 11.16 8.47 17.92
N GLU A 700 10.89 7.25 18.35
CA GLU A 700 11.34 6.04 17.68
C GLU A 700 10.71 5.87 16.28
N PHE A 701 11.40 5.17 15.38
CA PHE A 701 11.03 4.89 13.98
C PHE A 701 10.90 6.15 13.09
N VAL A 702 11.57 7.23 13.48
CA VAL A 702 11.62 8.48 12.70
C VAL A 702 13.01 8.64 12.07
N PRO A 703 13.17 8.32 10.78
CA PRO A 703 14.38 8.68 10.05
C PRO A 703 14.41 10.20 9.82
N ARG A 704 15.56 10.83 10.07
CA ARG A 704 15.72 12.25 9.78
C ARG A 704 15.62 12.58 8.30
N LEU A 705 16.19 11.71 7.44
CA LEU A 705 16.17 11.83 6.00
C LEU A 705 15.72 10.51 5.37
N ASN A 706 14.70 10.60 4.53
CA ASN A 706 14.26 9.53 3.63
C ASN A 706 14.28 10.10 2.21
N LEU A 707 15.23 9.63 1.40
CA LEU A 707 15.42 10.07 0.02
C LEU A 707 15.18 8.88 -0.92
N LYS A 708 14.32 9.08 -1.90
CA LYS A 708 14.12 8.15 -3.00
C LYS A 708 14.21 8.91 -4.30
N SER A 709 14.94 8.40 -5.26
CA SER A 709 15.02 8.96 -6.59
C SER A 709 14.91 7.87 -7.64
N GLY A 710 14.42 8.21 -8.81
CA GLY A 710 14.32 7.24 -9.88
C GLY A 710 14.34 7.89 -11.25
N PHE A 711 15.03 7.22 -12.15
CA PHE A 711 15.08 7.54 -13.56
C PHE A 711 14.29 6.47 -14.33
N LYS A 712 13.36 6.90 -15.16
CA LYS A 712 12.63 6.04 -16.09
C LYS A 712 12.95 6.44 -17.51
N PHE A 713 13.20 5.48 -18.36
CA PHE A 713 13.42 5.67 -19.78
C PHE A 713 12.59 4.66 -20.57
N SER A 714 11.98 5.11 -21.67
CA SER A 714 11.28 4.23 -22.60
C SER A 714 11.57 4.63 -24.04
N PHE A 715 11.71 3.62 -24.87
CA PHE A 715 11.87 3.78 -26.32
C PHE A 715 11.09 2.68 -27.02
N LYS A 716 10.03 3.05 -27.76
CA LYS A 716 9.08 2.11 -28.35
C LYS A 716 8.53 1.14 -27.27
N ASP A 717 8.79 -0.13 -27.43
CA ASP A 717 8.31 -1.22 -26.57
C ASP A 717 9.28 -1.55 -25.41
N LEU A 718 10.45 -0.92 -25.38
CA LEU A 718 11.47 -1.08 -24.32
C LEU A 718 11.30 -0.01 -23.26
N SER A 719 11.32 -0.41 -22.00
CA SER A 719 11.31 0.51 -20.86
C SER A 719 12.35 0.05 -19.82
N THR A 720 12.98 0.99 -19.17
CA THR A 720 13.91 0.72 -18.06
C THR A 720 13.71 1.71 -16.93
N SER A 721 14.02 1.29 -15.73
CA SER A 721 13.97 2.12 -14.53
C SER A 721 15.17 1.83 -13.62
N VAL A 722 15.75 2.90 -13.10
CA VAL A 722 16.78 2.84 -12.05
C VAL A 722 16.22 3.59 -10.86
N GLN A 723 16.17 2.93 -9.69
CA GLN A 723 15.64 3.52 -8.46
C GLN A 723 16.69 3.44 -7.35
N TYR A 724 16.90 4.56 -6.68
CA TYR A 724 17.78 4.67 -5.52
C TYR A 724 16.98 5.07 -4.29
N THR A 725 17.23 4.39 -3.18
CA THR A 725 16.64 4.67 -1.87
C THR A 725 17.75 4.86 -0.85
N TYR A 726 17.69 5.95 -0.10
CA TYR A 726 18.51 6.20 1.09
C TYR A 726 17.60 6.46 2.30
N MET A 727 17.91 5.83 3.43
CA MET A 727 17.25 6.04 4.71
C MET A 727 18.31 6.33 5.78
N SER A 728 18.13 7.41 6.51
CA SER A 728 18.99 7.69 7.66
C SER A 728 18.67 6.77 8.85
N GLU A 729 19.54 6.73 9.82
CA GLU A 729 19.41 5.97 11.06
C GLU A 729 18.12 6.27 11.83
N GLN A 730 17.68 5.31 12.64
CA GLN A 730 16.46 5.40 13.44
C GLN A 730 16.67 4.72 14.80
N TYR A 731 16.08 5.29 15.85
CA TYR A 731 16.00 4.64 17.15
C TYR A 731 14.80 3.69 17.21
N THR A 732 14.89 2.65 18.01
CA THR A 732 13.81 1.64 18.20
C THR A 732 13.08 1.78 19.53
N ASP A 733 13.60 2.63 20.42
CA ASP A 733 13.03 2.88 21.73
C ASP A 733 13.07 4.39 22.10
N ALA A 734 12.23 4.80 23.02
CA ALA A 734 12.08 6.20 23.40
C ALA A 734 13.29 6.75 24.18
N SER A 735 14.12 5.90 24.77
CA SER A 735 15.36 6.32 25.44
C SER A 735 16.50 6.65 24.47
N ASN A 736 16.29 6.38 23.17
CA ASN A 736 17.27 6.56 22.09
C ASN A 736 18.54 5.73 22.30
N SER A 737 18.39 4.48 22.66
CA SER A 737 19.50 3.56 22.86
C SER A 737 20.23 3.31 21.54
N ILE A 738 21.55 3.47 21.54
CA ILE A 738 22.42 3.19 20.39
C ILE A 738 22.84 1.73 20.43
N ASN A 739 23.29 1.29 21.60
CA ASN A 739 23.76 -0.08 21.79
C ASN A 739 22.57 -1.05 21.86
N SER A 740 22.73 -2.19 21.25
CA SER A 740 21.71 -3.23 21.30
C SER A 740 21.69 -3.94 22.66
N ASN A 741 20.52 -4.44 23.04
CA ASN A 741 20.35 -5.36 24.13
C ASN A 741 20.53 -6.82 23.68
N LEU A 742 20.57 -7.76 24.62
CA LEU A 742 20.75 -9.19 24.33
C LEU A 742 19.62 -9.79 23.48
N SER A 743 18.45 -9.17 23.48
CA SER A 743 17.34 -9.59 22.62
C SER A 743 17.48 -9.11 21.18
N GLY A 744 18.39 -8.16 20.89
CA GLY A 744 18.52 -7.52 19.59
C GLY A 744 17.36 -6.59 19.20
N VAL A 745 16.37 -6.42 20.09
CA VAL A 745 15.14 -5.63 19.84
C VAL A 745 15.40 -4.14 19.94
N ILE A 746 16.19 -3.75 20.92
CA ILE A 746 16.55 -2.36 21.18
C ILE A 746 17.92 -2.06 20.60
N GLY A 747 18.12 -0.84 20.14
CA GLY A 747 19.33 -0.36 19.52
C GLY A 747 19.07 0.43 18.24
N LEU A 748 20.10 0.99 17.67
CA LEU A 748 20.00 1.77 16.45
C LEU A 748 19.69 0.85 15.23
N ILE A 749 18.82 1.30 14.36
CA ILE A 749 18.75 0.82 12.96
C ILE A 749 19.68 1.73 12.17
N PRO A 750 20.80 1.23 11.61
CA PRO A 750 21.76 2.05 10.87
C PRO A 750 21.15 2.65 9.61
N SER A 751 21.78 3.70 9.08
CA SER A 751 21.44 4.20 7.76
C SER A 751 21.77 3.14 6.68
N TYR A 752 20.99 3.14 5.62
CA TYR A 752 21.21 2.23 4.49
C TYR A 752 20.85 2.88 3.16
N ASP A 753 21.41 2.35 2.09
CA ASP A 753 21.04 2.69 0.72
C ASP A 753 20.90 1.45 -0.15
N VAL A 754 20.01 1.55 -1.14
CA VAL A 754 19.70 0.44 -2.06
C VAL A 754 19.47 0.99 -3.46
N LEU A 755 20.08 0.33 -4.44
CA LEU A 755 19.90 0.61 -5.87
C LEU A 755 19.19 -0.58 -6.54
N ASP A 756 18.13 -0.29 -7.31
CA ASP A 756 17.35 -1.26 -8.07
C ASP A 756 17.33 -0.89 -9.54
N ILE A 757 17.38 -1.89 -10.41
CA ILE A 757 17.27 -1.74 -11.86
C ILE A 757 16.17 -2.67 -12.37
N SER A 758 15.27 -2.15 -13.18
CA SER A 758 14.19 -2.91 -13.82
C SER A 758 14.16 -2.64 -15.32
N LEU A 759 13.84 -3.68 -16.10
CA LEU A 759 13.73 -3.65 -17.54
C LEU A 759 12.40 -4.32 -17.94
N ALA A 760 11.71 -3.75 -18.91
CA ALA A 760 10.51 -4.35 -19.50
C ALA A 760 10.55 -4.19 -21.02
N TYR A 761 10.15 -5.24 -21.73
CA TYR A 761 10.00 -5.26 -23.18
C TYR A 761 8.64 -5.86 -23.55
N LYS A 762 7.85 -5.11 -24.34
CA LYS A 762 6.53 -5.52 -24.79
C LYS A 762 6.58 -5.87 -26.28
N TYR A 763 6.12 -7.04 -26.62
CA TYR A 763 6.00 -7.48 -28.01
C TYR A 763 4.63 -8.13 -28.26
N GLN A 764 3.75 -7.44 -28.95
CA GLN A 764 2.37 -7.88 -29.22
C GLN A 764 1.62 -8.27 -27.93
N LYS A 765 1.35 -9.59 -27.76
CA LYS A 765 0.67 -10.17 -26.59
C LYS A 765 1.62 -10.59 -25.47
N PHE A 766 2.93 -10.45 -25.70
CA PHE A 766 3.97 -10.82 -24.74
C PHE A 766 4.52 -9.57 -24.05
N LYS A 767 4.84 -9.70 -22.77
CA LYS A 767 5.64 -8.74 -22.04
C LYS A 767 6.67 -9.50 -21.22
N ILE A 768 7.92 -9.13 -21.35
CA ILE A 768 9.03 -9.67 -20.56
C ILE A 768 9.48 -8.58 -19.60
N GLU A 769 9.55 -8.89 -18.32
CA GLU A 769 10.06 -7.99 -17.29
C GLU A 769 11.22 -8.68 -16.57
N SER A 770 12.26 -7.94 -16.27
CA SER A 770 13.42 -8.43 -15.54
C SER A 770 13.97 -7.32 -14.64
N GLY A 771 14.66 -7.69 -13.60
CA GLY A 771 15.32 -6.70 -12.78
C GLY A 771 16.31 -7.30 -11.80
N ILE A 772 17.10 -6.40 -11.24
CA ILE A 772 18.07 -6.68 -10.18
C ILE A 772 17.71 -5.76 -9.02
N ASN A 773 17.29 -6.35 -7.92
CA ASN A 773 17.06 -5.62 -6.68
C ASN A 773 18.36 -5.61 -5.87
N ASN A 774 18.62 -4.53 -5.15
CA ASN A 774 19.81 -4.32 -4.35
C ASN A 774 21.11 -4.61 -5.15
N VAL A 775 21.28 -3.88 -6.26
CA VAL A 775 22.44 -4.04 -7.19
C VAL A 775 23.77 -3.91 -6.47
N LEU A 776 23.84 -3.02 -5.47
CA LEU A 776 25.03 -2.77 -4.65
C LEU A 776 25.36 -3.93 -3.71
N ASN A 777 24.43 -4.85 -3.51
CA ASN A 777 24.52 -5.99 -2.60
C ASN A 777 24.85 -5.58 -1.16
N ASN A 778 24.29 -4.47 -0.71
CA ASN A 778 24.45 -3.99 0.66
C ASN A 778 23.75 -4.95 1.63
N ALA A 779 24.42 -5.34 2.69
CA ALA A 779 23.82 -6.00 3.83
C ALA A 779 23.20 -4.93 4.74
N TYR A 780 21.89 -5.00 4.96
CA TYR A 780 21.17 -4.02 5.77
C TYR A 780 19.93 -4.66 6.42
N PHE A 781 19.35 -3.94 7.36
CA PHE A 781 18.06 -4.30 7.92
C PHE A 781 17.23 -3.04 8.15
N THR A 782 15.92 -3.20 8.09
CA THR A 782 14.96 -2.11 8.28
C THR A 782 14.17 -2.24 9.59
N ARG A 783 14.38 -3.35 10.32
CA ARG A 783 13.56 -3.70 11.48
C ARG A 783 14.37 -4.44 12.56
N ARG A 784 14.11 -4.06 13.81
CA ARG A 784 14.34 -4.87 15.01
C ARG A 784 12.97 -5.33 15.53
N ALA A 785 12.67 -6.61 15.40
CA ALA A 785 11.35 -7.13 15.73
C ALA A 785 11.25 -7.41 17.24
N THR A 786 10.15 -6.99 17.86
CA THR A 786 9.84 -7.27 19.27
C THR A 786 9.25 -8.66 19.49
N GLY A 787 8.68 -9.23 18.45
CA GLY A 787 8.05 -10.54 18.44
C GLY A 787 8.28 -11.21 17.10
N TYR A 788 7.41 -12.12 16.75
CA TYR A 788 7.51 -12.93 15.53
C TYR A 788 7.70 -12.07 14.24
N PRO A 789 8.65 -12.32 13.34
CA PRO A 789 9.57 -13.47 13.27
C PRO A 789 10.83 -13.37 14.13
N GLY A 790 10.94 -12.34 15.00
CA GLY A 790 12.03 -12.13 15.94
C GLY A 790 11.91 -12.99 17.22
N PRO A 791 12.44 -12.50 18.31
CA PRO A 791 12.98 -11.14 18.50
C PRO A 791 14.29 -10.88 17.75
N GLY A 792 14.63 -9.58 17.61
CA GLY A 792 15.92 -9.12 17.10
C GLY A 792 15.90 -8.55 15.68
N ILE A 793 17.08 -8.41 15.09
CA ILE A 793 17.29 -7.91 13.75
C ILE A 793 16.69 -8.89 12.74
N ILE A 794 15.85 -8.39 11.87
CA ILE A 794 15.39 -9.14 10.69
C ILE A 794 16.13 -8.58 9.48
N PRO A 795 17.10 -9.33 8.92
CA PRO A 795 17.84 -8.88 7.74
C PRO A 795 16.93 -8.64 6.54
N SER A 796 17.31 -7.69 5.70
CA SER A 796 16.64 -7.42 4.43
C SER A 796 17.28 -8.20 3.28
N PRO A 797 16.55 -8.45 2.17
CA PRO A 797 17.05 -9.24 1.06
C PRO A 797 18.34 -8.71 0.44
N PRO A 798 19.33 -9.58 0.14
CA PRO A 798 20.53 -9.23 -0.62
C PRO A 798 20.20 -8.93 -2.08
N LYS A 799 21.23 -8.80 -2.90
CA LYS A 799 21.06 -8.73 -4.35
C LYS A 799 20.31 -9.95 -4.86
N ASN A 800 19.20 -9.72 -5.55
CA ASN A 800 18.41 -10.77 -6.17
C ASN A 800 17.94 -10.36 -7.57
N ILE A 801 17.68 -11.35 -8.41
CA ILE A 801 17.30 -11.19 -9.80
C ILE A 801 15.94 -11.86 -10.02
N TYR A 802 15.14 -11.29 -10.90
CA TYR A 802 13.88 -11.90 -11.34
C TYR A 802 13.68 -11.76 -12.85
N LEU A 803 12.90 -12.66 -13.40
CA LEU A 803 12.43 -12.66 -14.77
C LEU A 803 10.96 -13.03 -14.81
N THR A 804 10.13 -12.16 -15.39
CA THR A 804 8.68 -12.36 -15.55
C THR A 804 8.33 -12.45 -17.03
N LEU A 805 7.51 -13.42 -17.40
CA LEU A 805 6.85 -13.53 -18.70
C LEU A 805 5.35 -13.33 -18.51
N GLU A 806 4.78 -12.35 -19.20
CA GLU A 806 3.35 -12.09 -19.27
C GLU A 806 2.82 -12.42 -20.67
N LEU A 807 1.66 -13.08 -20.70
CA LEU A 807 0.87 -13.39 -21.88
C LEU A 807 -0.53 -12.82 -21.69
N LYS A 808 -1.05 -12.13 -22.71
CA LYS A 808 -2.40 -11.54 -22.70
C LYS A 808 -3.20 -12.01 -23.93
N PHE A 809 -4.37 -12.62 -23.70
CA PHE A 809 -5.25 -13.21 -24.71
C PHE A 809 -6.59 -12.49 -24.80
#